data_6c08be285bb7701b18161721a5cc0c0d
#
_entry.id   6c08be285bb7701b18161721a5cc0c0d
#
_cell.length_a   1.000
_cell.length_b   1.000
_cell.length_c   1.000
_cell.angle_alpha   90.00
_cell.angle_beta   90.00
_cell.angle_gamma   90.00
#
_symmetry.space_group_name_H-M   'P 1'
#
loop_
_entity.id
_entity.type
_entity.pdbx_description
1 polymer ?
#
loop_
_entity_poly.entity_id
_entity_poly.type
_entity_poly.pdbx_seq_one_letter_code
_entity_poly.pdbx_strand_id
1 'polypeptide(L)'
;MNPEITLRPHQLNAIAHVLYGNNVLLAHEVGAGKTYEMVASAMEKKRLGLCSKTLIVVPNHLTEQMASEALLLYPNAEILVAKKTDFKKENRKKFCARIATGNYDIIVIGHSQFEKIPLSAERQNMYLQRQIDDVIDQIALLKSSRAENFTIKQMERTRKQLKKKLDKLNDQQRKDDVVTFEDLGVDSLMVDEAHYFKNAMIATKMRNVAGISQTESQKSSDMLMKCMYLDEVTGGHGIVFATGTPISNSMTEMYVMMRYLQRGLLEKEGLLNFDSWASTFGESITAIELNPTGTGYRTKTRFARFYNLPELMSLFKMSADIQTADMLHLPVPELVGGKPTNVVLQPSEVQKRMVKGLADRAEKVRSGKVQPTEDNMLRITNDGRKLALDQRLMNPLLPDDPGSKANACVDKVYEIWEKTKEQRSTQMIFCDLSTPKEDGFDVYNDVRDKLVAKGIPKEEVQFIHDADTETKKAELFGKVRNGTVRVLMGSTQKMGAGTNVQTRLIALHHLDCPWRPADIAQRNGRMVRQGNLNKEVSIFIYVTESTFDSYSWQLVENKQKFISQIMTSKSPARSCEDLDEAALTYAEVKALAAGNPMIKEKMDLDIQVARLRTLKAAYTSQHYRLEDAIAVAFPRQIKGTEHRIRAFEQDIQTAKEHQSYDADKKLIFSIELDGKTYDKREDAGKALLGLVGAAVRATKPVPVGHYAGFEITVEYKPLEKVFHAHLVGEATHTTELGNDAAGNMIRFQNVVSALPQDLNRLHGSLEQLTKQLTNAEEELKQPFLQEQELSDKSARLAELDALLNVGNDAPIIEGEAEELEEEPEDALIQSDDELER
;
A
#
# COMPACT_ATOMS: atom_id res chain seq x y z
N MET A 1 1.81 -13.59 34.19
CA MET A 1 2.95 -13.86 33.28
C MET A 1 3.86 -14.89 33.92
N ASN A 2 4.49 -15.76 33.16
CA ASN A 2 5.48 -16.72 33.64
C ASN A 2 6.66 -15.97 34.28
N PRO A 3 7.02 -16.20 35.53
CA PRO A 3 8.09 -15.48 36.24
C PRO A 3 9.50 -15.79 35.72
N GLU A 4 9.67 -16.90 35.00
CA GLU A 4 10.97 -17.27 34.39
C GLU A 4 11.24 -16.49 33.09
N ILE A 5 10.25 -15.77 32.54
CA ILE A 5 10.37 -15.01 31.32
C ILE A 5 10.43 -13.51 31.61
N THR A 6 11.52 -12.88 31.23
CA THR A 6 11.69 -11.43 31.33
C THR A 6 11.54 -10.78 29.97
N LEU A 7 10.58 -9.85 29.85
CA LEU A 7 10.42 -9.05 28.65
C LEU A 7 11.55 -8.01 28.53
N ARG A 8 11.96 -7.76 27.30
CA ARG A 8 13.01 -6.79 26.99
C ARG A 8 12.50 -5.36 27.01
N PRO A 9 13.36 -4.35 27.14
CA PRO A 9 12.95 -2.95 27.17
C PRO A 9 12.12 -2.53 25.94
N HIS A 10 12.51 -2.92 24.72
CA HIS A 10 11.73 -2.61 23.51
C HIS A 10 10.35 -3.28 23.52
N GLN A 11 10.22 -4.50 24.05
CA GLN A 11 8.95 -5.19 24.19
C GLN A 11 8.03 -4.49 25.20
N LEU A 12 8.58 -4.05 26.31
CA LEU A 12 7.85 -3.28 27.32
C LEU A 12 7.36 -1.94 26.74
N ASN A 13 8.20 -1.25 25.98
CA ASN A 13 7.82 -0.02 25.31
C ASN A 13 6.74 -0.25 24.25
N ALA A 14 6.84 -1.32 23.45
CA ALA A 14 5.81 -1.71 22.50
C ALA A 14 4.47 -2.00 23.17
N ILE A 15 4.48 -2.75 24.28
CA ILE A 15 3.27 -3.04 25.07
C ILE A 15 2.68 -1.73 25.61
N ALA A 16 3.51 -0.85 26.17
CA ALA A 16 3.06 0.46 26.62
C ALA A 16 2.44 1.28 25.49
N HIS A 17 3.05 1.28 24.31
CA HIS A 17 2.50 1.96 23.12
C HIS A 17 1.12 1.40 22.74
N VAL A 18 0.92 0.07 22.80
CA VAL A 18 -0.39 -0.57 22.55
C VAL A 18 -1.42 -0.22 23.61
N LEU A 19 -1.02 -0.07 24.87
CA LEU A 19 -1.94 0.21 25.98
C LEU A 19 -2.38 1.68 26.04
N TYR A 20 -1.48 2.61 25.75
CA TYR A 20 -1.69 4.05 25.90
C TYR A 20 -1.93 4.78 24.57
N GLY A 21 -1.52 4.16 23.44
CA GLY A 21 -1.68 4.72 22.10
C GLY A 21 -3.03 4.41 21.47
N ASN A 22 -3.21 4.92 20.27
CA ASN A 22 -4.31 4.52 19.37
C ASN A 22 -3.99 3.17 18.72
N ASN A 23 -4.56 2.87 17.55
CA ASN A 23 -4.16 1.70 16.77
C ASN A 23 -2.65 1.72 16.48
N VAL A 24 -1.99 0.57 16.61
CA VAL A 24 -0.53 0.48 16.59
C VAL A 24 -0.03 -0.46 15.50
N LEU A 25 1.07 -0.09 14.85
CA LEU A 25 1.90 -0.95 14.01
C LEU A 25 3.20 -1.29 14.74
N LEU A 26 3.38 -2.54 15.11
CA LEU A 26 4.65 -3.07 15.61
C LEU A 26 5.56 -3.42 14.41
N ALA A 27 6.32 -2.42 13.96
CA ALA A 27 7.24 -2.53 12.83
C ALA A 27 8.62 -3.00 13.30
N HIS A 28 8.66 -4.14 13.97
CA HIS A 28 9.85 -4.69 14.61
C HIS A 28 10.52 -5.74 13.72
N GLU A 29 11.84 -5.71 13.68
CA GLU A 29 12.68 -6.65 12.92
C GLU A 29 12.35 -8.12 13.23
N VAL A 30 12.67 -9.00 12.30
CA VAL A 30 12.51 -10.45 12.50
C VAL A 30 13.34 -10.91 13.69
N GLY A 31 12.72 -11.61 14.65
CA GLY A 31 13.39 -12.06 15.86
C GLY A 31 13.31 -11.11 17.07
N ALA A 32 12.71 -9.94 16.93
CA ALA A 32 12.49 -9.00 18.04
C ALA A 32 11.57 -9.55 19.16
N GLY A 33 10.73 -10.55 18.84
CA GLY A 33 9.80 -11.17 19.81
C GLY A 33 8.38 -10.59 19.75
N LYS A 34 7.93 -10.17 18.55
CA LYS A 34 6.58 -9.64 18.31
C LYS A 34 5.45 -10.50 18.89
N THR A 35 5.59 -11.82 18.88
CA THR A 35 4.62 -12.72 19.49
C THR A 35 4.39 -12.40 20.97
N TYR A 36 5.47 -12.18 21.73
CA TYR A 36 5.35 -11.83 23.15
C TYR A 36 4.77 -10.44 23.34
N GLU A 37 5.10 -9.48 22.48
CA GLU A 37 4.50 -8.14 22.50
C GLU A 37 2.98 -8.19 22.30
N MET A 38 2.53 -8.94 21.29
CA MET A 38 1.09 -9.11 21.00
C MET A 38 0.37 -9.84 22.13
N VAL A 39 0.92 -10.96 22.59
CA VAL A 39 0.30 -11.77 23.66
C VAL A 39 0.23 -10.99 24.97
N ALA A 40 1.33 -10.35 25.37
CA ALA A 40 1.35 -9.54 26.60
C ALA A 40 0.41 -8.35 26.51
N SER A 41 0.37 -7.66 25.36
CA SER A 41 -0.58 -6.56 25.12
C SER A 41 -2.03 -7.04 25.21
N ALA A 42 -2.38 -8.21 24.63
CA ALA A 42 -3.70 -8.78 24.70
C ALA A 42 -4.13 -9.05 26.14
N MET A 43 -3.27 -9.70 26.91
CA MET A 43 -3.52 -10.03 28.31
C MET A 43 -3.63 -8.78 29.19
N GLU A 44 -2.77 -7.78 29.00
CA GLU A 44 -2.81 -6.53 29.75
C GLU A 44 -4.02 -5.67 29.39
N LYS A 45 -4.39 -5.59 28.12
CA LYS A 45 -5.64 -4.90 27.69
C LYS A 45 -6.85 -5.51 28.39
N LYS A 46 -6.96 -6.84 28.42
CA LYS A 46 -8.04 -7.54 29.12
C LYS A 46 -7.99 -7.30 30.62
N ARG A 47 -6.80 -7.42 31.25
CA ARG A 47 -6.61 -7.19 32.69
C ARG A 47 -7.01 -5.77 33.14
N LEU A 48 -6.71 -4.78 32.29
CA LEU A 48 -7.03 -3.37 32.55
C LEU A 48 -8.47 -3.00 32.16
N GLY A 49 -9.24 -3.92 31.58
CA GLY A 49 -10.60 -3.66 31.10
C GLY A 49 -10.65 -2.77 29.84
N LEU A 50 -9.54 -2.65 29.09
CA LEU A 50 -9.46 -1.89 27.85
C LEU A 50 -10.03 -2.68 26.66
N CYS A 51 -10.19 -3.98 26.78
CA CYS A 51 -10.91 -4.82 25.83
C CYS A 51 -11.56 -6.00 26.56
N SER A 52 -12.60 -6.54 25.94
CA SER A 52 -13.29 -7.74 26.44
C SER A 52 -12.83 -9.01 25.71
N LYS A 53 -12.50 -8.91 24.43
CA LYS A 53 -12.23 -10.07 23.58
C LYS A 53 -11.19 -9.78 22.52
N THR A 54 -10.01 -10.40 22.66
CA THR A 54 -8.90 -10.25 21.71
C THR A 54 -8.88 -11.38 20.71
N LEU A 55 -8.85 -11.04 19.41
CA LEU A 55 -8.64 -11.94 18.29
C LEU A 55 -7.25 -11.72 17.69
N ILE A 56 -6.41 -12.74 17.71
CA ILE A 56 -5.08 -12.72 17.06
C ILE A 56 -5.14 -13.49 15.76
N VAL A 57 -4.84 -12.81 14.67
CA VAL A 57 -4.86 -13.33 13.29
C VAL A 57 -3.42 -13.54 12.83
N VAL A 58 -3.06 -14.77 12.51
CA VAL A 58 -1.70 -15.16 12.13
C VAL A 58 -1.67 -15.92 10.79
N PRO A 59 -0.52 -16.05 10.11
CA PRO A 59 -0.39 -17.00 9.02
C PRO A 59 -0.87 -18.40 9.41
N ASN A 60 -1.59 -19.09 8.52
CA ASN A 60 -2.31 -20.33 8.86
C ASN A 60 -1.47 -21.43 9.52
N HIS A 61 -0.18 -21.48 9.21
CA HIS A 61 0.76 -22.47 9.77
C HIS A 61 1.34 -22.07 11.13
N LEU A 62 1.04 -20.85 11.61
CA LEU A 62 1.56 -20.32 12.88
C LEU A 62 0.52 -20.35 14.02
N THR A 63 -0.71 -20.80 13.77
CA THR A 63 -1.79 -20.78 14.76
C THR A 63 -1.44 -21.57 16.03
N GLU A 64 -0.92 -22.78 15.88
CA GLU A 64 -0.52 -23.63 17.02
C GLU A 64 0.75 -23.11 17.72
N GLN A 65 1.70 -22.54 16.94
CA GLN A 65 2.90 -21.92 17.51
C GLN A 65 2.54 -20.69 18.33
N MET A 66 1.69 -19.80 17.83
CA MET A 66 1.21 -18.61 18.55
C MET A 66 0.57 -19.02 19.89
N ALA A 67 -0.29 -20.04 19.88
CA ALA A 67 -0.93 -20.53 21.09
C ALA A 67 0.07 -21.14 22.07
N SER A 68 1.04 -21.91 21.59
CA SER A 68 2.08 -22.51 22.45
C SER A 68 2.97 -21.46 23.11
N GLU A 69 3.37 -20.44 22.37
CA GLU A 69 4.15 -19.31 22.89
C GLU A 69 3.32 -18.47 23.88
N ALA A 70 2.03 -18.31 23.61
CA ALA A 70 1.11 -17.61 24.52
C ALA A 70 0.95 -18.38 25.85
N LEU A 71 0.79 -19.71 25.82
CA LEU A 71 0.75 -20.53 27.03
C LEU A 71 2.09 -20.58 27.76
N LEU A 72 3.21 -20.50 27.06
CA LEU A 72 4.52 -20.41 27.67
C LEU A 72 4.66 -19.12 28.48
N LEU A 73 4.17 -18.00 27.92
CA LEU A 73 4.22 -16.68 28.55
C LEU A 73 3.17 -16.52 29.64
N TYR A 74 1.95 -17.05 29.42
CA TYR A 74 0.82 -17.04 30.37
C TYR A 74 0.24 -18.44 30.54
N PRO A 75 0.80 -19.29 31.44
CA PRO A 75 0.39 -20.71 31.59
C PRO A 75 -1.08 -20.93 31.92
N ASN A 76 -1.74 -19.96 32.53
CA ASN A 76 -3.14 -20.05 32.96
C ASN A 76 -4.12 -19.38 31.99
N ALA A 77 -3.66 -18.94 30.80
CA ALA A 77 -4.51 -18.27 29.85
C ALA A 77 -5.49 -19.24 29.17
N GLU A 78 -6.74 -18.84 29.05
CA GLU A 78 -7.76 -19.55 28.26
C GLU A 78 -7.69 -19.16 26.80
N ILE A 79 -7.12 -20.05 25.97
CA ILE A 79 -6.86 -19.78 24.55
C ILE A 79 -7.74 -20.67 23.67
N LEU A 80 -8.48 -20.05 22.75
CA LEU A 80 -9.20 -20.76 21.71
C LEU A 80 -8.39 -20.72 20.40
N VAL A 81 -8.02 -21.88 19.87
CA VAL A 81 -7.25 -22.01 18.62
C VAL A 81 -8.11 -22.62 17.53
N ALA A 82 -8.18 -21.96 16.40
CA ALA A 82 -8.91 -22.42 15.24
C ALA A 82 -8.14 -23.50 14.44
N LYS A 83 -8.80 -24.60 14.14
CA LYS A 83 -8.30 -25.67 13.28
C LYS A 83 -8.90 -25.56 11.87
N LYS A 84 -8.27 -26.18 10.87
CA LYS A 84 -8.83 -26.21 9.49
C LYS A 84 -10.23 -26.83 9.44
N THR A 85 -10.50 -27.82 10.29
CA THR A 85 -11.80 -28.49 10.39
C THR A 85 -12.91 -27.59 10.90
N ASP A 86 -12.59 -26.60 11.75
CA ASP A 86 -13.57 -25.69 12.35
C ASP A 86 -14.16 -24.72 11.30
N PHE A 87 -13.41 -24.45 10.22
CA PHE A 87 -13.85 -23.58 9.12
C PHE A 87 -14.39 -24.32 7.89
N LYS A 88 -14.68 -25.65 8.01
CA LYS A 88 -15.56 -26.33 7.07
C LYS A 88 -16.98 -25.79 7.18
N LYS A 89 -17.76 -25.87 6.10
CA LYS A 89 -19.11 -25.28 6.01
C LYS A 89 -20.02 -25.71 7.18
N GLU A 90 -19.91 -26.95 7.61
CA GLU A 90 -20.74 -27.53 8.68
C GLU A 90 -20.35 -27.06 10.09
N ASN A 91 -19.08 -26.74 10.30
CA ASN A 91 -18.53 -26.47 11.64
C ASN A 91 -18.35 -24.97 11.92
N ARG A 92 -18.24 -24.14 10.87
CA ARG A 92 -17.93 -22.69 11.00
C ARG A 92 -18.91 -21.95 11.91
N LYS A 93 -20.22 -22.17 11.73
CA LYS A 93 -21.25 -21.55 12.57
C LYS A 93 -21.05 -21.91 14.05
N LYS A 94 -20.76 -23.18 14.34
CA LYS A 94 -20.51 -23.67 15.71
C LYS A 94 -19.25 -23.04 16.31
N PHE A 95 -18.18 -22.91 15.53
CA PHE A 95 -16.93 -22.29 15.99
C PHE A 95 -17.11 -20.80 16.25
N CYS A 96 -17.76 -20.06 15.34
CA CYS A 96 -18.09 -18.65 15.53
C CYS A 96 -19.00 -18.44 16.75
N ALA A 97 -20.00 -19.31 16.98
CA ALA A 97 -20.83 -19.26 18.18
C ALA A 97 -20.01 -19.46 19.46
N ARG A 98 -18.98 -20.35 19.46
CA ARG A 98 -18.06 -20.49 20.60
C ARG A 98 -17.25 -19.22 20.84
N ILE A 99 -16.81 -18.52 19.80
CA ILE A 99 -16.16 -17.21 19.94
C ILE A 99 -17.13 -16.21 20.57
N ALA A 100 -18.36 -16.13 20.05
CA ALA A 100 -19.35 -15.15 20.50
C ALA A 100 -19.72 -15.32 21.98
N THR A 101 -19.92 -16.56 22.43
CA THR A 101 -20.41 -16.88 23.78
C THR A 101 -19.31 -17.20 24.80
N GLY A 102 -18.09 -17.53 24.34
CA GLY A 102 -16.98 -17.91 25.22
C GLY A 102 -16.25 -16.71 25.81
N ASN A 103 -15.72 -16.88 27.03
CA ASN A 103 -14.89 -15.87 27.70
C ASN A 103 -13.41 -16.26 27.64
N TYR A 104 -12.88 -16.33 26.41
CA TYR A 104 -11.47 -16.63 26.20
C TYR A 104 -10.59 -15.38 26.43
N ASP A 105 -9.34 -15.60 26.87
CA ASP A 105 -8.36 -14.52 26.98
C ASP A 105 -7.83 -14.12 25.61
N ILE A 106 -7.55 -15.14 24.80
CA ILE A 106 -7.04 -14.95 23.43
C ILE A 106 -7.73 -15.95 22.50
N ILE A 107 -8.09 -15.47 21.32
CA ILE A 107 -8.60 -16.30 20.24
C ILE A 107 -7.59 -16.23 19.10
N VAL A 108 -7.06 -17.37 18.63
CA VAL A 108 -6.07 -17.46 17.57
C VAL A 108 -6.69 -18.08 16.33
N ILE A 109 -6.66 -17.37 15.21
CA ILE A 109 -7.15 -17.86 13.92
C ILE A 109 -6.15 -17.57 12.79
N GLY A 110 -6.22 -18.37 11.73
CA GLY A 110 -5.38 -18.15 10.53
C GLY A 110 -5.96 -17.09 9.58
N HIS A 111 -5.10 -16.43 8.79
CA HIS A 111 -5.48 -15.43 7.79
C HIS A 111 -6.64 -15.90 6.90
N SER A 112 -6.56 -17.10 6.30
CA SER A 112 -7.62 -17.62 5.44
C SER A 112 -8.91 -18.03 6.17
N GLN A 113 -8.84 -18.21 7.48
CA GLN A 113 -10.00 -18.47 8.34
C GLN A 113 -10.70 -17.15 8.68
N PHE A 114 -9.92 -16.10 8.95
CA PHE A 114 -10.42 -14.75 9.21
C PHE A 114 -11.19 -14.19 8.01
N GLU A 115 -10.71 -14.42 6.79
CA GLU A 115 -11.39 -14.04 5.55
C GLU A 115 -12.79 -14.69 5.37
N LYS A 116 -13.04 -15.83 6.02
CA LYS A 116 -14.32 -16.55 5.94
C LYS A 116 -15.38 -16.05 6.93
N ILE A 117 -15.05 -15.12 7.79
CA ILE A 117 -15.98 -14.49 8.74
C ILE A 117 -16.37 -13.13 8.14
N PRO A 118 -17.54 -13.00 7.51
CA PRO A 118 -17.91 -11.73 6.88
C PRO A 118 -18.40 -10.71 7.89
N LEU A 119 -18.37 -9.44 7.52
CA LEU A 119 -19.21 -8.42 8.15
C LEU A 119 -20.66 -8.62 7.74
N SER A 120 -21.59 -8.06 8.52
CA SER A 120 -23.01 -8.03 8.15
C SER A 120 -23.19 -7.38 6.78
N ALA A 121 -24.17 -7.85 6.03
CA ALA A 121 -24.44 -7.32 4.72
C ALA A 121 -24.82 -5.83 4.75
N GLU A 122 -25.50 -5.40 5.80
CA GLU A 122 -25.86 -3.99 6.02
C GLU A 122 -24.60 -3.11 6.13
N ARG A 123 -23.59 -3.54 6.90
CA ARG A 123 -22.32 -2.81 7.02
C ARG A 123 -21.51 -2.84 5.74
N GLN A 124 -21.42 -3.99 5.08
CA GLN A 124 -20.76 -4.07 3.79
C GLN A 124 -21.40 -3.13 2.75
N ASN A 125 -22.75 -3.06 2.72
CA ASN A 125 -23.48 -2.13 1.89
C ASN A 125 -23.18 -0.67 2.24
N MET A 126 -23.20 -0.33 3.53
CA MET A 126 -22.86 1.03 3.99
C MET A 126 -21.46 1.45 3.57
N TYR A 127 -20.46 0.59 3.73
CA TYR A 127 -19.08 0.90 3.34
C TYR A 127 -18.89 0.98 1.83
N LEU A 128 -19.53 0.11 1.06
CA LEU A 128 -19.52 0.18 -0.40
C LEU A 128 -20.23 1.45 -0.90
N GLN A 129 -21.32 1.84 -0.25
CA GLN A 129 -22.03 3.08 -0.58
C GLN A 129 -21.16 4.30 -0.31
N ARG A 130 -20.49 4.39 0.86
CA ARG A 130 -19.51 5.47 1.15
C ARG A 130 -18.41 5.54 0.10
N GLN A 131 -17.87 4.41 -0.35
CA GLN A 131 -16.87 4.40 -1.43
C GLN A 131 -17.45 4.89 -2.77
N ILE A 132 -18.70 4.58 -3.05
CA ILE A 132 -19.40 5.07 -4.26
C ILE A 132 -19.58 6.59 -4.16
N ASP A 133 -19.99 7.09 -3.00
CA ASP A 133 -20.20 8.51 -2.74
C ASP A 133 -18.88 9.29 -2.85
N ASP A 134 -17.78 8.80 -2.24
CA ASP A 134 -16.43 9.35 -2.38
C ASP A 134 -16.01 9.46 -3.86
N VAL A 135 -16.31 8.45 -4.68
CA VAL A 135 -16.00 8.45 -6.12
C VAL A 135 -16.89 9.45 -6.87
N ILE A 136 -18.14 9.60 -6.48
CA ILE A 136 -19.07 10.58 -7.08
C ILE A 136 -18.59 12.01 -6.79
N ASP A 137 -18.17 12.30 -5.56
CA ASP A 137 -17.65 13.61 -5.17
C ASP A 137 -16.37 13.95 -5.94
N GLN A 138 -15.48 12.98 -6.11
CA GLN A 138 -14.28 13.13 -6.94
C GLN A 138 -14.63 13.40 -8.41
N ILE A 139 -15.62 12.71 -8.99
CA ILE A 139 -16.10 12.95 -10.35
C ILE A 139 -16.66 14.38 -10.47
N ALA A 140 -17.41 14.83 -9.48
CA ALA A 140 -17.97 16.19 -9.46
C ALA A 140 -16.85 17.24 -9.44
N LEU A 141 -15.83 17.04 -8.60
CA LEU A 141 -14.66 17.90 -8.50
C LEU A 141 -13.87 17.95 -9.83
N LEU A 142 -13.65 16.80 -10.47
CA LEU A 142 -12.95 16.71 -11.75
C LEU A 142 -13.73 17.41 -12.89
N LYS A 143 -15.04 17.28 -12.90
CA LYS A 143 -15.91 18.00 -13.87
C LYS A 143 -15.84 19.51 -13.68
N SER A 144 -15.79 19.98 -12.43
CA SER A 144 -15.70 21.43 -12.15
C SER A 144 -14.32 22.02 -12.50
N SER A 145 -13.25 21.22 -12.41
CA SER A 145 -11.89 21.62 -12.74
C SER A 145 -11.51 21.49 -14.20
N ARG A 146 -12.45 21.14 -15.08
CA ARG A 146 -12.22 20.86 -16.52
C ARG A 146 -11.12 19.80 -16.77
N ALA A 147 -11.03 18.79 -15.90
CA ALA A 147 -10.09 17.68 -16.06
C ALA A 147 -10.38 16.88 -17.34
N GLU A 148 -9.36 16.17 -17.82
CA GLU A 148 -9.46 15.36 -19.03
C GLU A 148 -10.61 14.36 -19.00
N ASN A 149 -11.40 14.27 -20.05
CA ASN A 149 -12.54 13.37 -20.19
C ASN A 149 -12.19 11.89 -19.93
N PHE A 150 -10.92 11.51 -20.21
CA PHE A 150 -10.44 10.15 -19.98
C PHE A 150 -10.42 9.79 -18.47
N THR A 151 -9.95 10.69 -17.62
CA THR A 151 -9.91 10.50 -16.15
C THR A 151 -11.31 10.37 -15.57
N ILE A 152 -12.27 11.20 -16.04
CA ILE A 152 -13.66 11.14 -15.63
C ILE A 152 -14.29 9.79 -16.03
N LYS A 153 -14.10 9.34 -17.29
CA LYS A 153 -14.57 8.03 -17.75
C LYS A 153 -14.04 6.87 -16.91
N GLN A 154 -12.77 6.95 -16.46
CA GLN A 154 -12.20 5.92 -15.60
C GLN A 154 -12.83 5.89 -14.20
N MET A 155 -13.05 7.05 -13.60
CA MET A 155 -13.74 7.14 -12.30
C MET A 155 -15.18 6.64 -12.40
N GLU A 156 -15.88 6.91 -13.51
CA GLU A 156 -17.20 6.34 -13.77
C GLU A 156 -17.18 4.80 -13.92
N ARG A 157 -16.11 4.22 -14.51
CA ARG A 157 -15.94 2.75 -14.54
C ARG A 157 -15.77 2.19 -13.14
N THR A 158 -14.98 2.84 -12.28
CA THR A 158 -14.81 2.43 -10.87
C THR A 158 -16.15 2.47 -10.14
N ARG A 159 -16.91 3.55 -10.30
CA ARG A 159 -18.27 3.67 -9.74
C ARG A 159 -19.17 2.52 -10.19
N LYS A 160 -19.18 2.20 -11.49
CA LYS A 160 -19.95 1.08 -12.03
C LYS A 160 -19.52 -0.28 -11.46
N GLN A 161 -18.22 -0.49 -11.26
CA GLN A 161 -17.72 -1.73 -10.65
C GLN A 161 -18.14 -1.85 -9.18
N LEU A 162 -18.02 -0.78 -8.40
CA LEU A 162 -18.48 -0.75 -7.00
C LEU A 162 -19.99 -0.99 -6.91
N LYS A 163 -20.79 -0.35 -7.81
CA LYS A 163 -22.23 -0.56 -7.86
C LYS A 163 -22.61 -2.01 -8.20
N LYS A 164 -21.95 -2.62 -9.19
CA LYS A 164 -22.15 -4.06 -9.49
C LYS A 164 -21.81 -4.95 -8.29
N LYS A 165 -20.77 -4.59 -7.51
CA LYS A 165 -20.38 -5.31 -6.28
C LYS A 165 -21.45 -5.18 -5.21
N LEU A 166 -22.03 -3.98 -5.06
CA LEU A 166 -23.15 -3.69 -4.17
C LEU A 166 -24.41 -4.48 -4.56
N ASP A 167 -24.77 -4.46 -5.84
CA ASP A 167 -25.93 -5.18 -6.37
C ASP A 167 -25.79 -6.69 -6.14
N LYS A 168 -24.61 -7.26 -6.42
CA LYS A 168 -24.29 -8.67 -6.18
C LYS A 168 -24.38 -9.05 -4.70
N LEU A 169 -23.93 -8.16 -3.80
CA LEU A 169 -24.04 -8.37 -2.37
C LEU A 169 -25.51 -8.42 -1.93
N ASN A 170 -26.34 -7.49 -2.43
CA ASN A 170 -27.78 -7.45 -2.15
C ASN A 170 -28.52 -8.70 -2.66
N ASP A 171 -28.11 -9.26 -3.79
CA ASP A 171 -28.68 -10.51 -4.32
C ASP A 171 -28.28 -11.74 -3.50
N GLN A 172 -27.07 -11.73 -2.90
CA GLN A 172 -26.59 -12.83 -2.04
C GLN A 172 -27.18 -12.81 -0.63
N GLN A 173 -27.67 -11.68 -0.13
CA GLN A 173 -28.27 -11.54 1.20
C GLN A 173 -29.44 -12.50 1.46
N ARG A 174 -30.06 -13.04 0.43
CA ARG A 174 -31.23 -13.92 0.55
C ARG A 174 -30.87 -15.37 0.91
N LYS A 175 -29.60 -15.75 1.07
CA LYS A 175 -29.19 -17.17 1.10
C LYS A 175 -28.37 -17.65 2.29
N ASP A 176 -27.75 -16.82 3.12
CA ASP A 176 -26.82 -17.32 4.15
C ASP A 176 -27.10 -16.74 5.55
N ASP A 177 -27.60 -17.59 6.44
CA ASP A 177 -27.63 -17.42 7.89
C ASP A 177 -26.20 -17.69 8.46
N VAL A 178 -25.29 -16.72 8.32
CA VAL A 178 -23.89 -16.81 8.74
C VAL A 178 -23.67 -15.87 9.92
N VAL A 179 -22.99 -16.35 10.97
CA VAL A 179 -22.51 -15.50 12.08
C VAL A 179 -21.53 -14.47 11.51
N THR A 180 -21.80 -13.21 11.76
CA THR A 180 -21.01 -12.07 11.25
C THR A 180 -19.85 -11.75 12.19
N PHE A 181 -18.92 -10.91 11.74
CA PHE A 181 -17.78 -10.48 12.56
C PHE A 181 -18.24 -9.67 13.79
N GLU A 182 -19.29 -8.88 13.63
CA GLU A 182 -19.92 -8.10 14.70
C GLU A 182 -20.48 -8.99 15.81
N ASP A 183 -21.11 -10.12 15.42
CA ASP A 183 -21.69 -11.07 16.36
C ASP A 183 -20.65 -11.76 17.25
N LEU A 184 -19.38 -11.76 16.85
CA LEU A 184 -18.30 -12.33 17.65
C LEU A 184 -18.02 -11.52 18.91
N GLY A 185 -18.37 -10.23 18.93
CA GLY A 185 -18.10 -9.32 20.03
C GLY A 185 -16.60 -9.05 20.24
N VAL A 186 -15.80 -9.13 19.17
CA VAL A 186 -14.36 -8.81 19.18
C VAL A 186 -14.20 -7.30 19.21
N ASP A 187 -13.45 -6.80 20.18
CA ASP A 187 -13.11 -5.39 20.38
C ASP A 187 -11.59 -5.12 20.38
N SER A 188 -10.80 -6.18 20.20
CA SER A 188 -9.34 -6.06 19.99
C SER A 188 -8.89 -7.05 18.92
N LEU A 189 -8.35 -6.52 17.81
CA LEU A 189 -7.83 -7.28 16.67
C LEU A 189 -6.32 -7.09 16.59
N MET A 190 -5.58 -8.18 16.64
CA MET A 190 -4.14 -8.18 16.43
C MET A 190 -3.80 -9.04 15.21
N VAL A 191 -2.98 -8.51 14.29
CA VAL A 191 -2.67 -9.17 13.01
C VAL A 191 -1.17 -9.32 12.87
N ASP A 192 -0.70 -10.55 12.90
CA ASP A 192 0.71 -10.86 12.60
C ASP A 192 0.94 -10.96 11.09
N GLU A 193 2.13 -10.58 10.65
CA GLU A 193 2.53 -10.47 9.24
C GLU A 193 1.53 -9.63 8.43
N ALA A 194 1.16 -8.47 8.97
CA ALA A 194 0.15 -7.57 8.40
C ALA A 194 0.46 -7.11 6.97
N HIS A 195 1.72 -7.19 6.53
CA HIS A 195 2.12 -6.88 5.15
C HIS A 195 1.41 -7.75 4.08
N TYR A 196 0.81 -8.88 4.46
CA TYR A 196 -0.03 -9.67 3.54
C TYR A 196 -1.33 -8.96 3.12
N PHE A 197 -1.75 -7.91 3.84
CA PHE A 197 -2.95 -7.12 3.57
C PHE A 197 -2.67 -5.77 2.88
N LYS A 198 -1.47 -5.54 2.39
CA LYS A 198 -1.04 -4.27 1.78
C LYS A 198 -1.75 -3.89 0.46
N ASN A 199 -2.41 -4.83 -0.21
CA ASN A 199 -3.09 -4.61 -1.49
C ASN A 199 -4.57 -4.22 -1.29
N ALA A 200 -4.85 -3.23 -0.42
CA ALA A 200 -6.18 -2.65 -0.31
C ALA A 200 -6.46 -1.76 -1.53
N MET A 201 -7.71 -1.74 -1.97
CA MET A 201 -8.14 -0.89 -3.07
C MET A 201 -7.84 0.57 -2.78
N ILE A 202 -7.15 1.23 -3.69
CA ILE A 202 -6.87 2.65 -3.67
C ILE A 202 -7.72 3.30 -4.77
N ALA A 203 -8.70 4.12 -4.38
CA ALA A 203 -9.41 4.98 -5.32
C ALA A 203 -8.49 6.16 -5.68
N THR A 204 -8.13 6.29 -6.95
CA THR A 204 -7.22 7.34 -7.41
C THR A 204 -7.46 7.66 -8.89
N LYS A 205 -7.28 8.92 -9.25
CA LYS A 205 -7.21 9.38 -10.63
C LYS A 205 -5.90 8.92 -11.33
N MET A 206 -4.90 8.49 -10.56
CA MET A 206 -3.56 8.13 -11.02
C MET A 206 -3.46 6.65 -11.43
N ARG A 207 -4.39 6.11 -12.21
CA ARG A 207 -4.46 4.66 -12.54
C ARG A 207 -3.34 4.22 -13.44
N ASN A 208 -2.56 4.68 -14.07
CA ASN A 208 -1.43 4.13 -14.84
C ASN A 208 -0.08 4.43 -14.18
N VAL A 209 -0.10 4.64 -12.86
CA VAL A 209 1.10 4.93 -12.09
C VAL A 209 1.64 3.62 -11.53
N ALA A 210 2.88 3.28 -11.87
CA ALA A 210 3.58 2.14 -11.26
C ALA A 210 3.79 2.39 -9.76
N GLY A 211 3.76 1.32 -8.96
CA GLY A 211 3.84 1.40 -7.50
C GLY A 211 2.48 1.53 -6.81
N ILE A 212 1.39 1.81 -7.55
CA ILE A 212 0.02 1.77 -7.02
C ILE A 212 -0.58 0.41 -7.35
N SER A 213 -0.99 -0.35 -6.33
CA SER A 213 -1.69 -1.61 -6.55
C SER A 213 -3.03 -1.34 -7.23
N GLN A 214 -3.15 -1.77 -8.49
CA GLN A 214 -4.40 -1.65 -9.26
C GLN A 214 -5.34 -2.86 -9.08
N THR A 215 -4.82 -3.95 -8.52
CA THR A 215 -5.60 -5.16 -8.25
C THR A 215 -6.05 -5.15 -6.80
N GLU A 216 -7.36 -5.07 -6.61
CA GLU A 216 -7.97 -5.23 -5.30
C GLU A 216 -7.80 -6.69 -4.84
N SER A 217 -7.16 -6.89 -3.69
CA SER A 217 -7.22 -8.15 -2.99
C SER A 217 -8.47 -8.17 -2.12
N GLN A 218 -9.36 -9.14 -2.35
CA GLN A 218 -10.60 -9.29 -1.59
C GLN A 218 -10.32 -9.34 -0.07
N LYS A 219 -9.24 -10.02 0.34
CA LYS A 219 -8.83 -10.10 1.76
C LYS A 219 -8.44 -8.75 2.36
N SER A 220 -7.79 -7.88 1.58
CA SER A 220 -7.37 -6.56 2.06
C SER A 220 -8.55 -5.61 2.19
N SER A 221 -9.53 -5.69 1.29
CA SER A 221 -10.77 -4.91 1.39
C SER A 221 -11.64 -5.38 2.56
N ASP A 222 -11.73 -6.69 2.79
CA ASP A 222 -12.41 -7.25 3.95
C ASP A 222 -11.75 -6.81 5.27
N MET A 223 -10.42 -6.87 5.33
CA MET A 223 -9.64 -6.36 6.48
C MET A 223 -9.93 -4.88 6.72
N LEU A 224 -9.94 -4.04 5.66
CA LEU A 224 -10.18 -2.60 5.81
C LEU A 224 -11.57 -2.34 6.39
N MET A 225 -12.60 -3.02 5.91
CA MET A 225 -13.96 -2.86 6.42
C MET A 225 -14.06 -3.28 7.91
N LYS A 226 -13.37 -4.37 8.31
CA LYS A 226 -13.31 -4.83 9.71
C LYS A 226 -12.55 -3.84 10.59
N CYS A 227 -11.46 -3.24 10.09
CA CYS A 227 -10.76 -2.17 10.81
C CYS A 227 -11.65 -0.93 11.00
N MET A 228 -12.39 -0.51 9.98
CA MET A 228 -13.34 0.60 10.09
C MET A 228 -14.43 0.31 11.14
N TYR A 229 -14.95 -0.91 11.18
CA TYR A 229 -15.91 -1.34 12.22
C TYR A 229 -15.30 -1.25 13.62
N LEU A 230 -14.07 -1.73 13.80
CA LEU A 230 -13.38 -1.69 15.09
C LEU A 230 -13.09 -0.25 15.53
N ASP A 231 -12.71 0.64 14.61
CA ASP A 231 -12.52 2.06 14.90
C ASP A 231 -13.81 2.72 15.40
N GLU A 232 -14.96 2.37 14.80
CA GLU A 232 -16.28 2.86 15.25
C GLU A 232 -16.61 2.37 16.67
N VAL A 233 -16.29 1.11 17.00
CA VAL A 233 -16.61 0.50 18.29
C VAL A 233 -15.64 0.91 19.39
N THR A 234 -14.35 1.06 19.07
CA THR A 234 -13.28 1.25 20.05
C THR A 234 -12.73 2.68 20.10
N GLY A 235 -13.18 3.57 19.22
CA GLY A 235 -12.64 4.93 19.12
C GLY A 235 -11.18 4.97 18.65
N GLY A 236 -10.73 3.99 17.86
CA GLY A 236 -9.39 3.95 17.31
C GLY A 236 -8.33 3.27 18.20
N HIS A 237 -8.74 2.41 19.15
CA HIS A 237 -7.84 1.71 20.08
C HIS A 237 -7.89 0.17 19.93
N GLY A 238 -8.58 -0.34 18.91
CA GLY A 238 -8.90 -1.77 18.77
C GLY A 238 -7.93 -2.57 17.91
N ILE A 239 -6.95 -1.96 17.23
CA ILE A 239 -6.18 -2.61 16.17
C ILE A 239 -4.70 -2.59 16.48
N VAL A 240 -4.05 -3.75 16.38
CA VAL A 240 -2.59 -3.89 16.45
C VAL A 240 -2.12 -4.71 15.26
N PHE A 241 -1.31 -4.12 14.41
CA PHE A 241 -0.65 -4.81 13.32
C PHE A 241 0.81 -5.09 13.69
N ALA A 242 1.32 -6.24 13.32
CA ALA A 242 2.72 -6.62 13.54
C ALA A 242 3.35 -7.11 12.23
N THR A 243 4.54 -6.60 11.90
CA THR A 243 5.29 -7.05 10.74
C THR A 243 6.77 -6.61 10.84
N GLY A 244 7.68 -7.44 10.35
CA GLY A 244 9.10 -7.05 10.18
C GLY A 244 9.35 -6.21 8.92
N THR A 245 8.37 -6.10 8.04
CA THR A 245 8.52 -5.47 6.72
C THR A 245 7.31 -4.61 6.36
N PRO A 246 7.10 -3.49 7.07
CA PRO A 246 5.94 -2.62 6.86
C PRO A 246 5.91 -2.01 5.45
N ILE A 247 7.09 -1.78 4.87
CA ILE A 247 7.28 -1.35 3.48
C ILE A 247 8.14 -2.41 2.81
N SER A 248 7.67 -3.01 1.73
CA SER A 248 8.38 -4.08 1.04
C SER A 248 8.72 -3.77 -0.42
N ASN A 249 7.98 -2.85 -1.05
CA ASN A 249 8.14 -2.52 -2.47
C ASN A 249 8.05 -1.01 -2.75
N SER A 250 7.01 -0.36 -2.26
CA SER A 250 6.72 1.03 -2.55
C SER A 250 6.23 1.77 -1.32
N MET A 251 6.48 3.07 -1.28
CA MET A 251 5.96 3.96 -0.22
C MET A 251 4.43 4.03 -0.18
N THR A 252 3.74 3.67 -1.26
CA THR A 252 2.28 3.56 -1.26
C THR A 252 1.76 2.52 -0.26
N GLU A 253 2.59 1.53 0.10
CA GLU A 253 2.28 0.56 1.15
C GLU A 253 2.16 1.24 2.52
N MET A 254 2.94 2.30 2.78
CA MET A 254 2.81 3.11 4.00
C MET A 254 1.44 3.78 4.08
N TYR A 255 0.96 4.39 2.99
CA TYR A 255 -0.39 4.95 2.94
C TYR A 255 -1.47 3.90 3.27
N VAL A 256 -1.33 2.67 2.73
CA VAL A 256 -2.27 1.59 3.04
C VAL A 256 -2.26 1.25 4.53
N MET A 257 -1.09 1.16 5.15
CA MET A 257 -0.98 0.93 6.61
C MET A 257 -1.60 2.09 7.42
N MET A 258 -1.37 3.33 7.01
CA MET A 258 -2.00 4.51 7.63
C MET A 258 -3.54 4.46 7.49
N ARG A 259 -4.08 4.01 6.36
CA ARG A 259 -5.54 3.85 6.18
C ARG A 259 -6.15 2.83 7.13
N TYR A 260 -5.43 1.78 7.49
CA TYR A 260 -5.87 0.79 8.47
C TYR A 260 -5.85 1.34 9.89
N LEU A 261 -4.82 2.10 10.24
CA LEU A 261 -4.49 2.41 11.64
C LEU A 261 -4.73 3.87 12.04
N GLN A 262 -4.71 4.78 11.08
CA GLN A 262 -4.75 6.24 11.31
C GLN A 262 -5.86 6.92 10.51
N ARG A 263 -6.96 6.21 10.20
CA ARG A 263 -8.02 6.74 9.35
C ARG A 263 -8.54 8.10 9.84
N GLY A 264 -8.86 8.22 11.12
CA GLY A 264 -9.35 9.48 11.70
C GLY A 264 -8.36 10.63 11.62
N LEU A 265 -7.05 10.35 11.77
CA LEU A 265 -5.99 11.34 11.58
C LEU A 265 -5.90 11.77 10.12
N LEU A 266 -5.89 10.82 9.18
CA LEU A 266 -5.87 11.12 7.73
C LEU A 266 -7.09 11.96 7.31
N GLU A 267 -8.26 11.68 7.87
CA GLU A 267 -9.49 12.45 7.61
C GLU A 267 -9.36 13.89 8.14
N LYS A 268 -8.88 14.04 9.37
CA LYS A 268 -8.65 15.36 10.01
C LYS A 268 -7.65 16.22 9.23
N GLU A 269 -6.58 15.61 8.72
CA GLU A 269 -5.53 16.31 7.97
C GLU A 269 -5.87 16.44 6.45
N GLY A 270 -7.04 15.96 6.01
CA GLY A 270 -7.44 15.99 4.59
C GLY A 270 -6.65 15.04 3.67
N LEU A 271 -5.99 14.04 4.26
CA LEU A 271 -5.08 13.09 3.60
C LEU A 271 -5.73 11.70 3.37
N LEU A 272 -7.02 11.54 3.73
CA LEU A 272 -7.71 10.25 3.57
C LEU A 272 -7.85 9.84 2.10
N ASN A 273 -7.97 10.82 1.21
CA ASN A 273 -7.93 10.57 -0.23
C ASN A 273 -6.48 10.35 -0.67
N PHE A 274 -6.25 9.26 -1.41
CA PHE A 274 -4.90 8.94 -1.90
C PHE A 274 -4.30 10.05 -2.77
N ASP A 275 -5.10 10.68 -3.61
CA ASP A 275 -4.59 11.75 -4.48
C ASP A 275 -4.13 12.98 -3.67
N SER A 276 -4.78 13.28 -2.55
CA SER A 276 -4.36 14.33 -1.62
C SER A 276 -3.08 13.95 -0.88
N TRP A 277 -3.01 12.72 -0.36
CA TRP A 277 -1.80 12.19 0.27
C TRP A 277 -0.62 12.17 -0.70
N ALA A 278 -0.87 11.70 -1.91
CA ALA A 278 0.12 11.60 -2.97
C ALA A 278 0.62 12.97 -3.44
N SER A 279 -0.24 13.99 -3.52
CA SER A 279 0.17 15.36 -3.87
C SER A 279 0.98 16.03 -2.76
N THR A 280 0.81 15.61 -1.51
CA THR A 280 1.54 16.15 -0.36
C THR A 280 2.92 15.50 -0.18
N PHE A 281 3.01 14.20 -0.41
CA PHE A 281 4.20 13.42 -0.09
C PHE A 281 4.88 12.78 -1.29
N GLY A 282 4.28 12.79 -2.47
CA GLY A 282 4.81 12.11 -3.63
C GLY A 282 4.85 12.96 -4.88
N GLU A 283 5.88 12.77 -5.69
CA GLU A 283 5.96 13.29 -7.04
C GLU A 283 5.67 12.17 -8.03
N SER A 284 4.65 12.38 -8.85
CA SER A 284 4.44 11.52 -10.00
C SER A 284 5.29 12.02 -11.17
N ILE A 285 6.26 11.22 -11.58
CA ILE A 285 7.05 11.51 -12.77
C ILE A 285 6.46 10.74 -13.94
N THR A 286 6.13 11.48 -14.99
CA THR A 286 5.77 10.89 -16.28
C THR A 286 7.04 10.57 -17.04
N ALA A 287 7.44 9.32 -17.06
CA ALA A 287 8.55 8.84 -17.87
C ALA A 287 8.02 8.28 -19.20
N ILE A 288 8.78 8.50 -20.25
CA ILE A 288 8.52 7.84 -21.54
C ILE A 288 9.04 6.40 -21.41
N GLU A 289 8.15 5.46 -21.17
CA GLU A 289 8.46 4.02 -21.14
C GLU A 289 8.07 3.39 -22.47
N LEU A 290 8.83 2.36 -22.87
CA LEU A 290 8.39 1.53 -23.99
C LEU A 290 7.01 0.93 -23.70
N ASN A 291 6.12 1.00 -24.66
CA ASN A 291 4.81 0.34 -24.56
C ASN A 291 5.02 -1.16 -24.27
N PRO A 292 4.23 -1.82 -23.41
CA PRO A 292 4.28 -3.27 -23.21
C PRO A 292 4.12 -4.07 -24.51
N THR A 293 3.51 -3.49 -25.53
CA THR A 293 3.41 -4.06 -26.87
C THR A 293 4.72 -3.97 -27.66
N GLY A 294 5.76 -3.26 -27.14
CA GLY A 294 7.02 -3.06 -27.84
C GLY A 294 6.95 -2.09 -29.01
N THR A 295 5.79 -1.55 -29.34
CA THR A 295 5.60 -0.57 -30.40
C THR A 295 5.43 0.83 -29.82
N GLY A 296 6.40 1.70 -30.09
CA GLY A 296 6.35 3.11 -29.68
C GLY A 296 6.61 3.34 -28.19
N TYR A 297 6.81 4.59 -27.84
CA TYR A 297 6.96 5.07 -26.47
C TYR A 297 5.59 5.51 -25.96
N ARG A 298 5.24 5.06 -24.76
CA ARG A 298 4.10 5.61 -24.02
C ARG A 298 4.60 6.42 -22.84
N THR A 299 3.90 7.45 -22.53
CA THR A 299 4.06 8.14 -21.25
C THR A 299 3.49 7.28 -20.17
N LYS A 300 4.31 6.83 -19.22
CA LYS A 300 3.85 6.14 -18.00
C LYS A 300 4.21 7.01 -16.82
N THR A 301 3.18 7.39 -16.11
CA THR A 301 3.36 8.12 -14.86
C THR A 301 3.60 7.11 -13.74
N ARG A 302 4.65 7.32 -12.92
CA ARG A 302 4.92 6.53 -11.72
C ARG A 302 5.22 7.45 -10.56
N PHE A 303 4.97 6.98 -9.35
CA PHE A 303 5.57 7.59 -8.17
C PHE A 303 7.07 7.31 -8.23
N ALA A 304 7.86 8.33 -8.45
CA ALA A 304 9.30 8.16 -8.55
C ALA A 304 10.05 8.88 -7.44
N ARG A 305 9.43 9.85 -6.78
CA ARG A 305 10.03 10.55 -5.64
C ARG A 305 9.01 10.79 -4.54
N PHE A 306 9.50 10.78 -3.33
CA PHE A 306 8.74 11.17 -2.15
C PHE A 306 9.38 12.41 -1.54
N TYR A 307 8.54 13.38 -1.18
CA TYR A 307 8.90 14.63 -0.53
C TYR A 307 8.36 14.67 0.89
N ASN A 308 8.76 15.68 1.62
CA ASN A 308 8.28 15.91 2.98
C ASN A 308 8.40 14.65 3.85
N LEU A 309 9.48 13.88 3.63
CA LEU A 309 9.70 12.63 4.36
C LEU A 309 9.72 12.78 5.88
N PRO A 310 10.32 13.84 6.47
CA PRO A 310 10.29 14.04 7.91
C PRO A 310 8.85 14.17 8.44
N GLU A 311 8.00 14.92 7.73
CA GLU A 311 6.60 15.13 8.07
C GLU A 311 5.79 13.83 7.92
N LEU A 312 5.99 13.11 6.80
CA LEU A 312 5.38 11.79 6.58
C LEU A 312 5.78 10.80 7.67
N MET A 313 7.07 10.73 8.01
CA MET A 313 7.56 9.83 9.05
C MET A 313 7.06 10.24 10.44
N SER A 314 6.90 11.53 10.71
CA SER A 314 6.31 12.02 11.96
C SER A 314 4.86 11.55 12.10
N LEU A 315 4.05 11.68 11.05
CA LEU A 315 2.68 11.17 11.03
C LEU A 315 2.64 9.64 11.18
N PHE A 316 3.47 8.93 10.44
CA PHE A 316 3.50 7.47 10.49
C PHE A 316 3.89 6.94 11.87
N LYS A 317 4.90 7.53 12.51
CA LYS A 317 5.39 7.15 13.84
C LYS A 317 4.39 7.42 14.97
N MET A 318 3.33 8.17 14.74
CA MET A 318 2.26 8.30 15.73
C MET A 318 1.56 6.97 16.01
N SER A 319 1.52 6.05 15.04
CA SER A 319 0.98 4.69 15.22
C SER A 319 2.03 3.60 15.06
N ALA A 320 3.20 3.89 14.47
CA ALA A 320 4.21 2.88 14.22
C ALA A 320 5.34 2.91 15.25
N ASP A 321 5.47 1.82 15.98
CA ASP A 321 6.67 1.51 16.77
C ASP A 321 7.67 0.79 15.86
N ILE A 322 8.82 1.42 15.61
CA ILE A 322 9.82 0.95 14.64
C ILE A 322 11.07 0.51 15.38
N GLN A 323 11.43 -0.77 15.25
CA GLN A 323 12.63 -1.36 15.84
C GLN A 323 13.41 -2.11 14.76
N THR A 324 14.51 -1.52 14.29
CA THR A 324 15.42 -2.15 13.33
C THR A 324 16.47 -3.00 14.04
N ALA A 325 17.17 -3.86 13.30
CA ALA A 325 18.22 -4.73 13.84
C ALA A 325 19.29 -3.95 14.63
N ASP A 326 19.67 -2.76 14.14
CA ASP A 326 20.66 -1.88 14.77
C ASP A 326 20.20 -1.33 16.13
N MET A 327 18.90 -1.21 16.37
CA MET A 327 18.31 -0.70 17.60
C MET A 327 18.14 -1.80 18.65
N LEU A 328 18.07 -3.06 18.20
CA LEU A 328 17.64 -4.20 19.02
C LEU A 328 18.84 -4.95 19.60
N HIS A 329 19.94 -4.67 19.83
CA HIS A 329 21.04 -5.42 20.48
C HIS A 329 20.69 -6.85 20.92
N LEU A 330 20.17 -7.67 19.97
CA LEU A 330 19.74 -9.03 20.26
C LEU A 330 20.96 -9.96 20.41
N PRO A 331 20.93 -10.97 21.30
CA PRO A 331 21.96 -12.00 21.37
C PRO A 331 21.78 -13.00 20.20
N VAL A 332 22.24 -12.60 19.05
CA VAL A 332 22.23 -13.38 17.81
C VAL A 332 23.68 -13.68 17.40
N PRO A 333 23.92 -14.74 16.61
CA PRO A 333 25.28 -15.03 16.13
C PRO A 333 25.78 -13.90 15.22
N GLU A 334 27.07 -13.65 15.27
CA GLU A 334 27.75 -12.72 14.38
C GLU A 334 27.98 -13.34 13.00
N LEU A 335 28.00 -12.51 11.96
CA LEU A 335 28.37 -12.97 10.63
C LEU A 335 29.89 -13.06 10.51
N VAL A 336 30.39 -14.16 9.99
CA VAL A 336 31.82 -14.30 9.66
C VAL A 336 32.25 -13.18 8.71
N GLY A 337 33.21 -12.37 9.13
CA GLY A 337 33.65 -11.18 8.37
C GLY A 337 32.68 -10.00 8.40
N GLY A 338 31.65 -10.01 9.27
CA GLY A 338 30.69 -8.91 9.50
C GLY A 338 29.67 -8.71 8.39
N LYS A 339 29.71 -9.49 7.31
CA LYS A 339 28.81 -9.35 6.15
C LYS A 339 28.63 -10.68 5.40
N PRO A 340 27.57 -10.83 4.58
CA PRO A 340 27.43 -11.97 3.68
C PRO A 340 28.61 -12.10 2.71
N THR A 341 28.97 -13.33 2.38
CA THR A 341 30.06 -13.66 1.45
C THR A 341 29.49 -13.84 0.04
N ASN A 342 29.92 -13.01 -0.90
CA ASN A 342 29.56 -13.16 -2.31
C ASN A 342 30.48 -14.21 -2.96
N VAL A 343 29.88 -15.27 -3.52
CA VAL A 343 30.56 -16.27 -4.34
C VAL A 343 30.32 -15.91 -5.80
N VAL A 344 31.26 -15.20 -6.39
CA VAL A 344 31.19 -14.71 -7.76
C VAL A 344 31.71 -15.77 -8.72
N LEU A 345 30.90 -16.13 -9.71
CA LEU A 345 31.15 -17.18 -10.70
C LEU A 345 31.13 -16.61 -12.11
N GLN A 346 31.97 -17.18 -12.98
CA GLN A 346 32.00 -16.80 -14.39
C GLN A 346 30.92 -17.53 -15.20
N PRO A 347 30.22 -16.89 -16.10
CA PRO A 347 29.24 -17.54 -16.96
C PRO A 347 29.89 -18.48 -17.97
N SER A 348 29.29 -19.64 -18.23
CA SER A 348 29.72 -20.55 -19.30
C SER A 348 29.55 -19.90 -20.69
N GLU A 349 30.24 -20.42 -21.68
CA GLU A 349 30.09 -19.98 -23.07
C GLU A 349 28.66 -20.19 -23.59
N VAL A 350 27.95 -21.19 -23.08
CA VAL A 350 26.53 -21.44 -23.37
C VAL A 350 25.68 -20.33 -22.77
N GLN A 351 25.90 -20.00 -21.50
CA GLN A 351 25.16 -18.92 -20.84
C GLN A 351 25.38 -17.58 -21.55
N LYS A 352 26.63 -17.23 -21.92
CA LYS A 352 26.93 -16.01 -22.67
C LYS A 352 26.15 -15.93 -23.99
N ARG A 353 26.10 -17.02 -24.76
CA ARG A 353 25.33 -17.08 -26.02
C ARG A 353 23.82 -16.94 -25.77
N MET A 354 23.30 -17.59 -24.71
CA MET A 354 21.88 -17.52 -24.40
C MET A 354 21.47 -16.14 -23.89
N VAL A 355 22.33 -15.41 -23.16
CA VAL A 355 22.10 -14.01 -22.75
C VAL A 355 21.97 -13.13 -23.98
N LYS A 356 22.80 -13.33 -25.02
CA LYS A 356 22.64 -12.63 -26.32
C LYS A 356 21.28 -12.94 -26.97
N GLY A 357 20.86 -14.21 -26.95
CA GLY A 357 19.53 -14.61 -27.45
C GLY A 357 18.36 -13.98 -26.69
N LEU A 358 18.51 -13.74 -25.38
CA LEU A 358 17.54 -12.98 -24.59
C LEU A 358 17.49 -11.50 -25.02
N ALA A 359 18.64 -10.90 -25.38
CA ALA A 359 18.68 -9.55 -25.93
C ALA A 359 17.96 -9.47 -27.28
N ASP A 360 18.12 -10.46 -28.16
CA ASP A 360 17.40 -10.54 -29.43
C ASP A 360 15.88 -10.68 -29.22
N ARG A 361 15.46 -11.43 -28.22
CA ARG A 361 14.04 -11.53 -27.83
C ARG A 361 13.52 -10.17 -27.32
N ALA A 362 14.29 -9.50 -26.48
CA ALA A 362 13.94 -8.17 -25.98
C ALA A 362 13.79 -7.14 -27.11
N GLU A 363 14.65 -7.21 -28.15
CA GLU A 363 14.53 -6.39 -29.36
C GLU A 363 13.24 -6.67 -30.15
N LYS A 364 12.87 -7.95 -30.29
CA LYS A 364 11.61 -8.35 -30.96
C LYS A 364 10.38 -7.84 -30.18
N VAL A 365 10.40 -7.92 -28.84
CA VAL A 365 9.35 -7.36 -27.99
C VAL A 365 9.29 -5.84 -28.16
N ARG A 366 10.45 -5.16 -28.18
CA ARG A 366 10.54 -3.71 -28.39
C ARG A 366 9.97 -3.26 -29.74
N SER A 367 10.31 -3.99 -30.80
CA SER A 367 9.87 -3.66 -32.17
C SER A 367 8.42 -4.11 -32.47
N GLY A 368 7.69 -4.63 -31.49
CA GLY A 368 6.29 -5.07 -31.65
C GLY A 368 6.11 -6.28 -32.56
N LYS A 369 7.19 -7.02 -32.84
CA LYS A 369 7.16 -8.20 -33.72
C LYS A 369 6.58 -9.45 -33.06
N VAL A 370 6.33 -9.39 -31.75
CA VAL A 370 5.81 -10.53 -30.93
C VAL A 370 4.69 -10.02 -30.04
N GLN A 371 3.61 -10.80 -29.92
CA GLN A 371 2.49 -10.46 -29.05
C GLN A 371 2.89 -10.52 -27.57
N PRO A 372 2.40 -9.64 -26.69
CA PRO A 372 2.72 -9.66 -25.25
C PRO A 372 2.35 -10.95 -24.54
N THR A 373 1.42 -11.74 -25.08
CA THR A 373 1.02 -13.05 -24.61
C THR A 373 2.02 -14.15 -24.96
N GLU A 374 2.76 -13.99 -26.04
CA GLU A 374 3.79 -14.94 -26.49
C GLU A 374 5.12 -14.67 -25.79
N ASP A 375 5.57 -13.41 -25.75
CA ASP A 375 6.79 -13.01 -25.04
C ASP A 375 6.69 -11.57 -24.52
N ASN A 376 7.35 -11.30 -23.38
CA ASN A 376 7.38 -9.97 -22.75
C ASN A 376 8.60 -9.81 -21.86
N MET A 377 8.93 -8.58 -21.44
CA MET A 377 10.12 -8.29 -20.64
C MET A 377 10.15 -9.05 -19.31
N LEU A 378 9.00 -9.26 -18.67
CA LEU A 378 8.93 -10.04 -17.42
C LEU A 378 9.31 -11.51 -17.65
N ARG A 379 8.85 -12.12 -18.75
CA ARG A 379 9.20 -13.48 -19.14
C ARG A 379 10.68 -13.59 -19.47
N ILE A 380 11.22 -12.64 -20.24
CA ILE A 380 12.65 -12.57 -20.58
C ILE A 380 13.50 -12.43 -19.31
N THR A 381 13.11 -11.57 -18.38
CA THR A 381 13.79 -11.40 -17.08
C THR A 381 13.77 -12.70 -16.27
N ASN A 382 12.64 -13.39 -16.21
CA ASN A 382 12.52 -14.64 -15.49
C ASN A 382 13.37 -15.76 -16.13
N ASP A 383 13.39 -15.84 -17.46
CA ASP A 383 14.24 -16.76 -18.19
C ASP A 383 15.73 -16.46 -17.97
N GLY A 384 16.10 -15.17 -17.97
CA GLY A 384 17.46 -14.73 -17.66
C GLY A 384 17.91 -15.10 -16.24
N ARG A 385 17.03 -15.03 -15.27
CA ARG A 385 17.29 -15.46 -13.88
C ARG A 385 17.44 -16.98 -13.78
N LYS A 386 16.61 -17.75 -14.49
CA LYS A 386 16.76 -19.22 -14.59
C LYS A 386 18.08 -19.60 -15.25
N LEU A 387 18.43 -18.93 -16.37
CA LEU A 387 19.69 -19.13 -17.06
C LEU A 387 20.90 -18.86 -16.15
N ALA A 388 20.84 -17.80 -15.35
CA ALA A 388 21.89 -17.47 -14.40
C ALA A 388 22.01 -18.47 -13.25
N LEU A 389 20.91 -19.16 -12.87
CA LEU A 389 20.93 -20.21 -11.87
C LEU A 389 21.55 -21.49 -12.44
N ASP A 390 21.00 -21.99 -13.53
CA ASP A 390 21.51 -23.18 -14.25
C ASP A 390 20.98 -23.18 -15.69
N GLN A 391 21.90 -23.39 -16.66
CA GLN A 391 21.54 -23.40 -18.10
C GLN A 391 20.55 -24.53 -18.46
N ARG A 392 20.56 -25.64 -17.70
CA ARG A 392 19.65 -26.78 -17.89
C ARG A 392 18.19 -26.45 -17.56
N LEU A 393 17.93 -25.38 -16.82
CA LEU A 393 16.56 -24.88 -16.61
C LEU A 393 15.93 -24.28 -17.87
N MET A 394 16.77 -23.87 -18.82
CA MET A 394 16.33 -23.38 -20.13
C MET A 394 16.21 -24.52 -21.16
N ASN A 395 17.14 -25.47 -21.10
CA ASN A 395 17.11 -26.69 -21.93
C ASN A 395 17.78 -27.85 -21.18
N PRO A 396 17.02 -28.84 -20.73
CA PRO A 396 17.53 -30.00 -19.98
C PRO A 396 18.59 -30.84 -20.69
N LEU A 397 18.69 -30.68 -22.00
CA LEU A 397 19.69 -31.40 -22.82
C LEU A 397 21.08 -30.78 -22.77
N LEU A 398 21.21 -29.58 -22.19
CA LEU A 398 22.53 -28.94 -22.03
C LEU A 398 23.36 -29.71 -20.96
N PRO A 399 24.70 -29.68 -21.12
CA PRO A 399 25.57 -30.33 -20.14
C PRO A 399 25.56 -29.60 -18.79
N ASP A 400 25.88 -30.31 -17.73
CA ASP A 400 26.22 -29.69 -16.46
C ASP A 400 27.46 -28.79 -16.62
N ASP A 401 27.37 -27.58 -16.11
CA ASP A 401 28.50 -26.66 -16.07
C ASP A 401 29.21 -26.77 -14.72
N PRO A 402 30.47 -27.24 -14.69
CA PRO A 402 31.24 -27.35 -13.43
C PRO A 402 31.36 -26.02 -12.67
N GLY A 403 31.32 -24.88 -13.37
CA GLY A 403 31.38 -23.53 -12.82
C GLY A 403 30.03 -22.97 -12.38
N SER A 404 28.94 -23.77 -12.44
CA SER A 404 27.60 -23.29 -12.09
C SER A 404 27.44 -23.00 -10.62
N LYS A 405 26.45 -22.15 -10.29
CA LYS A 405 26.07 -21.84 -8.90
C LYS A 405 25.70 -23.10 -8.11
N ALA A 406 25.02 -24.03 -8.75
CA ALA A 406 24.64 -25.29 -8.12
C ALA A 406 25.89 -26.11 -7.69
N ASN A 407 26.89 -26.23 -8.55
CA ASN A 407 28.14 -26.93 -8.25
C ASN A 407 28.95 -26.21 -7.16
N ALA A 408 29.11 -24.89 -7.25
CA ALA A 408 29.80 -24.11 -6.23
C ALA A 408 29.10 -24.19 -4.85
N CYS A 409 27.76 -24.24 -4.83
CA CYS A 409 27.00 -24.45 -3.61
C CYS A 409 27.24 -25.85 -3.04
N VAL A 410 27.20 -26.89 -3.87
CA VAL A 410 27.50 -28.27 -3.46
C VAL A 410 28.89 -28.36 -2.82
N ASP A 411 29.89 -27.74 -3.42
CA ASP A 411 31.26 -27.75 -2.88
C ASP A 411 31.34 -27.06 -1.52
N LYS A 412 30.72 -25.90 -1.39
CA LYS A 412 30.70 -25.12 -0.13
C LYS A 412 29.91 -25.85 0.96
N VAL A 413 28.76 -26.42 0.63
CA VAL A 413 27.94 -27.21 1.57
C VAL A 413 28.70 -28.43 2.07
N TYR A 414 29.38 -29.14 1.16
CA TYR A 414 30.19 -30.30 1.52
C TYR A 414 31.38 -29.91 2.42
N GLU A 415 32.11 -28.85 2.09
CA GLU A 415 33.21 -28.32 2.93
C GLU A 415 32.74 -28.06 4.37
N ILE A 416 31.62 -27.37 4.52
CA ILE A 416 31.06 -27.03 5.84
C ILE A 416 30.53 -28.29 6.54
N TRP A 417 29.89 -29.18 5.82
CA TRP A 417 29.38 -30.45 6.35
C TRP A 417 30.52 -31.30 6.94
N GLU A 418 31.64 -31.47 6.23
CA GLU A 418 32.79 -32.22 6.69
C GLU A 418 33.46 -31.55 7.89
N LYS A 419 33.69 -30.23 7.78
CA LYS A 419 34.34 -29.43 8.85
C LYS A 419 33.56 -29.43 10.16
N THR A 420 32.24 -29.55 10.11
CA THR A 420 31.32 -29.47 11.27
C THR A 420 30.71 -30.83 11.61
N LYS A 421 31.37 -31.93 11.27
CA LYS A 421 30.85 -33.30 11.42
C LYS A 421 30.55 -33.65 12.88
N GLU A 422 31.48 -33.30 13.79
CA GLU A 422 31.31 -33.59 15.21
C GLU A 422 30.19 -32.78 15.86
N GLN A 423 30.05 -31.49 15.50
CA GLN A 423 29.03 -30.60 16.02
C GLN A 423 27.67 -30.89 15.41
N ARG A 424 27.59 -31.66 14.31
CA ARG A 424 26.38 -31.90 13.52
C ARG A 424 25.66 -30.60 13.17
N SER A 425 26.43 -29.60 12.78
CA SER A 425 25.87 -28.31 12.36
C SER A 425 25.03 -28.48 11.10
N THR A 426 24.01 -27.62 10.99
CA THR A 426 23.03 -27.69 9.89
C THR A 426 23.19 -26.51 8.94
N GLN A 427 22.74 -26.67 7.71
CA GLN A 427 22.80 -25.66 6.65
C GLN A 427 21.44 -25.54 5.95
N MET A 428 21.11 -24.33 5.48
CA MET A 428 19.90 -24.09 4.68
C MET A 428 20.26 -23.57 3.30
N ILE A 429 19.58 -24.09 2.28
CA ILE A 429 19.72 -23.67 0.89
C ILE A 429 18.37 -23.10 0.42
N PHE A 430 18.34 -21.84 -0.01
CA PHE A 430 17.19 -21.21 -0.58
C PHE A 430 17.26 -21.16 -2.11
N CYS A 431 16.21 -21.66 -2.76
CA CYS A 431 16.03 -21.60 -4.19
C CYS A 431 14.55 -21.51 -4.55
N ASP A 432 14.14 -20.41 -5.17
CA ASP A 432 12.75 -20.16 -5.58
C ASP A 432 12.48 -20.46 -7.06
N LEU A 433 13.51 -20.32 -7.91
CA LEU A 433 13.39 -20.45 -9.38
C LEU A 433 13.24 -21.88 -9.87
N SER A 434 13.67 -22.85 -9.08
CA SER A 434 13.54 -24.26 -9.42
C SER A 434 13.15 -25.03 -8.16
N THR A 435 11.89 -25.44 -8.06
CA THR A 435 11.40 -26.31 -6.99
C THR A 435 11.32 -27.76 -7.46
N PRO A 436 11.28 -28.75 -6.55
CA PRO A 436 11.22 -30.17 -6.94
C PRO A 436 10.07 -30.45 -7.91
N LYS A 437 10.34 -31.27 -8.93
CA LYS A 437 9.40 -31.70 -9.94
C LYS A 437 9.35 -33.24 -9.99
N GLU A 438 8.22 -33.78 -10.39
CA GLU A 438 8.08 -35.24 -10.62
C GLU A 438 8.87 -35.67 -11.85
N ASP A 439 8.82 -34.86 -12.91
CA ASP A 439 9.49 -35.12 -14.19
C ASP A 439 10.38 -33.93 -14.62
N GLY A 440 11.55 -34.26 -15.20
CA GLY A 440 12.48 -33.31 -15.78
C GLY A 440 13.55 -32.81 -14.81
N PHE A 441 14.37 -31.89 -15.28
CA PHE A 441 15.49 -31.32 -14.50
C PHE A 441 14.98 -30.30 -13.48
N ASP A 442 15.44 -30.43 -12.24
CA ASP A 442 15.33 -29.42 -11.20
C ASP A 442 16.60 -29.32 -10.36
N VAL A 443 16.88 -28.16 -9.81
CA VAL A 443 18.11 -27.87 -9.06
C VAL A 443 18.13 -28.59 -7.69
N TYR A 444 16.97 -28.87 -7.10
CA TYR A 444 16.89 -29.52 -5.79
C TYR A 444 17.42 -30.97 -5.86
N ASN A 445 16.93 -31.73 -6.81
CA ASN A 445 17.36 -33.11 -7.01
C ASN A 445 18.83 -33.15 -7.46
N ASP A 446 19.23 -32.24 -8.37
CA ASP A 446 20.64 -32.16 -8.84
C ASP A 446 21.62 -31.89 -7.69
N VAL A 447 21.31 -30.90 -6.83
CA VAL A 447 22.14 -30.58 -5.65
C VAL A 447 22.18 -31.75 -4.66
N ARG A 448 21.04 -32.35 -4.35
CA ARG A 448 21.00 -33.53 -3.46
C ARG A 448 21.83 -34.68 -3.99
N ASP A 449 21.66 -35.02 -5.25
CA ASP A 449 22.35 -36.18 -5.86
C ASP A 449 23.87 -35.93 -5.90
N LYS A 450 24.31 -34.72 -6.17
CA LYS A 450 25.73 -34.34 -6.11
C LYS A 450 26.30 -34.38 -4.69
N LEU A 451 25.53 -33.91 -3.67
CA LEU A 451 25.93 -34.01 -2.28
C LEU A 451 26.06 -35.47 -1.83
N VAL A 452 25.12 -36.32 -2.25
CA VAL A 452 25.17 -37.78 -1.98
C VAL A 452 26.38 -38.39 -2.68
N ALA A 453 26.65 -38.04 -3.95
CA ALA A 453 27.83 -38.51 -4.68
C ALA A 453 29.15 -38.10 -3.99
N LYS A 454 29.19 -36.98 -3.27
CA LYS A 454 30.32 -36.57 -2.43
C LYS A 454 30.40 -37.28 -1.08
N GLY A 455 29.41 -38.09 -0.71
CA GLY A 455 29.41 -38.93 0.49
C GLY A 455 28.53 -38.44 1.64
N ILE A 456 27.67 -37.42 1.42
CA ILE A 456 26.67 -37.05 2.41
C ILE A 456 25.53 -38.04 2.38
N PRO A 457 25.10 -38.63 3.51
CA PRO A 457 23.96 -39.55 3.54
C PRO A 457 22.70 -38.89 3.02
N LYS A 458 21.94 -39.60 2.18
CA LYS A 458 20.71 -39.05 1.57
C LYS A 458 19.69 -38.56 2.62
N GLU A 459 19.65 -39.23 3.78
CA GLU A 459 18.77 -38.92 4.90
C GLU A 459 19.12 -37.59 5.55
N GLU A 460 20.35 -37.10 5.45
CA GLU A 460 20.81 -35.82 5.98
C GLU A 460 20.47 -34.67 5.04
N VAL A 461 20.03 -34.90 3.80
CA VAL A 461 19.61 -33.90 2.82
C VAL A 461 18.13 -34.02 2.55
N GLN A 462 17.34 -33.05 3.00
CA GLN A 462 15.88 -33.09 2.90
C GLN A 462 15.30 -31.80 2.29
N PHE A 463 14.14 -31.92 1.68
CA PHE A 463 13.41 -30.79 1.11
C PHE A 463 12.19 -30.45 1.97
N ILE A 464 11.95 -29.17 2.22
CA ILE A 464 10.73 -28.72 2.89
C ILE A 464 9.46 -29.10 2.10
N HIS A 465 9.60 -29.31 0.78
CA HIS A 465 8.52 -29.66 -0.12
C HIS A 465 7.97 -31.07 0.14
N ASP A 466 8.77 -31.98 0.72
CA ASP A 466 8.36 -33.32 1.08
C ASP A 466 7.50 -33.38 2.35
N ALA A 467 7.49 -32.27 3.13
CA ALA A 467 6.68 -32.10 4.32
C ALA A 467 5.38 -31.32 4.00
N ASP A 468 4.38 -32.01 3.48
CA ASP A 468 3.10 -31.46 3.00
C ASP A 468 2.08 -31.16 4.11
N THR A 469 2.29 -31.71 5.32
CA THR A 469 1.44 -31.47 6.50
C THR A 469 2.20 -30.76 7.60
N GLU A 470 1.48 -30.07 8.50
CA GLU A 470 2.11 -29.37 9.63
C GLU A 470 2.84 -30.35 10.57
N THR A 471 2.30 -31.56 10.74
CA THR A 471 2.95 -32.62 11.53
C THR A 471 4.28 -33.03 10.93
N LYS A 472 4.33 -33.28 9.61
CA LYS A 472 5.58 -33.64 8.92
C LYS A 472 6.59 -32.49 8.94
N LYS A 473 6.12 -31.24 8.85
CA LYS A 473 7.01 -30.06 8.99
C LYS A 473 7.60 -29.97 10.39
N ALA A 474 6.79 -30.12 11.42
CA ALA A 474 7.26 -30.12 12.81
C ALA A 474 8.29 -31.21 13.08
N GLU A 475 8.08 -32.43 12.54
CA GLU A 475 9.02 -33.53 12.61
C GLU A 475 10.33 -33.21 11.86
N LEU A 476 10.25 -32.71 10.63
CA LEU A 476 11.41 -32.29 9.83
C LEU A 476 12.22 -31.21 10.56
N PHE A 477 11.55 -30.19 11.11
CA PHE A 477 12.23 -29.13 11.87
C PHE A 477 12.88 -29.68 13.15
N GLY A 478 12.27 -30.67 13.79
CA GLY A 478 12.88 -31.41 14.90
C GLY A 478 14.18 -32.11 14.48
N LYS A 479 14.17 -32.81 13.33
CA LYS A 479 15.36 -33.47 12.76
C LYS A 479 16.47 -32.47 12.38
N VAL A 480 16.13 -31.28 11.93
CA VAL A 480 17.10 -30.21 11.66
C VAL A 480 17.69 -29.68 12.98
N ARG A 481 16.85 -29.36 13.98
CA ARG A 481 17.34 -28.86 15.27
C ARG A 481 18.30 -29.81 16.00
N ASN A 482 18.08 -31.11 15.91
CA ASN A 482 18.95 -32.11 16.56
C ASN A 482 20.14 -32.53 15.69
N GLY A 483 20.22 -32.04 14.42
CA GLY A 483 21.31 -32.34 13.50
C GLY A 483 21.19 -33.71 12.80
N THR A 484 20.04 -34.38 12.82
CA THR A 484 19.78 -35.61 12.03
C THR A 484 19.67 -35.24 10.53
N VAL A 485 18.99 -34.16 10.21
CA VAL A 485 19.01 -33.54 8.88
C VAL A 485 19.98 -32.37 8.93
N ARG A 486 21.05 -32.43 8.14
CA ARG A 486 22.13 -31.45 8.15
C ARG A 486 22.04 -30.44 7.01
N VAL A 487 21.31 -30.78 5.93
CA VAL A 487 21.06 -29.87 4.81
C VAL A 487 19.56 -29.82 4.56
N LEU A 488 18.97 -28.66 4.76
CA LEU A 488 17.57 -28.40 4.45
C LEU A 488 17.47 -27.46 3.25
N MET A 489 16.77 -27.87 2.19
CA MET A 489 16.57 -27.07 0.99
C MET A 489 15.11 -26.69 0.81
N GLY A 490 14.84 -25.44 0.43
CA GLY A 490 13.47 -24.98 0.22
C GLY A 490 13.33 -23.61 -0.39
N SER A 491 12.10 -23.26 -0.70
CA SER A 491 11.73 -21.95 -1.21
C SER A 491 11.47 -20.93 -0.08
N THR A 492 11.60 -19.63 -0.38
CA THR A 492 11.27 -18.54 0.55
C THR A 492 9.86 -18.69 1.08
N GLN A 493 8.89 -19.02 0.22
CA GLN A 493 7.50 -19.16 0.61
C GLN A 493 7.28 -20.27 1.66
N LYS A 494 8.00 -21.38 1.57
CA LYS A 494 7.83 -22.51 2.49
C LYS A 494 8.73 -22.44 3.72
N MET A 495 9.91 -21.81 3.63
CA MET A 495 10.88 -21.72 4.71
C MET A 495 11.06 -20.28 5.26
N GLY A 496 10.63 -19.29 4.54
CA GLY A 496 10.81 -17.87 4.93
C GLY A 496 9.98 -17.42 6.13
N ALA A 497 8.84 -18.07 6.44
CA ALA A 497 8.00 -17.75 7.58
C ALA A 497 7.79 -18.99 8.47
N GLY A 498 7.78 -18.80 9.80
CA GLY A 498 7.43 -19.85 10.75
C GLY A 498 8.43 -20.98 10.94
N THR A 499 9.57 -20.97 10.25
CA THR A 499 10.57 -22.04 10.35
C THR A 499 11.48 -21.79 11.54
N ASN A 500 11.40 -22.64 12.56
CA ASN A 500 12.18 -22.53 13.80
C ASN A 500 13.23 -23.63 13.84
N VAL A 501 14.36 -23.47 13.14
CA VAL A 501 15.44 -24.47 12.96
C VAL A 501 16.83 -23.95 13.29
N GLN A 502 16.94 -22.77 13.87
CA GLN A 502 18.22 -22.04 14.06
C GLN A 502 19.23 -22.72 14.97
N THR A 503 18.83 -23.64 15.83
CA THR A 503 19.64 -24.15 16.95
C THR A 503 21.06 -24.54 16.56
N ARG A 504 21.23 -25.26 15.45
CA ARG A 504 22.55 -25.72 14.94
C ARG A 504 22.89 -25.12 13.57
N LEU A 505 22.13 -24.11 13.11
CA LEU A 505 22.26 -23.55 11.77
C LEU A 505 23.51 -22.68 11.68
N ILE A 506 24.52 -23.14 10.93
CA ILE A 506 25.82 -22.48 10.79
C ILE A 506 25.99 -21.75 9.46
N ALA A 507 25.29 -22.21 8.41
CA ALA A 507 25.40 -21.61 7.09
C ALA A 507 24.06 -21.49 6.37
N LEU A 508 23.91 -20.43 5.59
CA LEU A 508 22.76 -20.16 4.74
C LEU A 508 23.25 -19.83 3.33
N HIS A 509 22.63 -20.46 2.32
CA HIS A 509 23.01 -20.35 0.92
C HIS A 509 21.85 -19.77 0.10
N HIS A 510 22.07 -18.63 -0.54
CA HIS A 510 21.15 -18.02 -1.50
C HIS A 510 21.56 -18.39 -2.92
N LEU A 511 20.94 -19.43 -3.49
CA LEU A 511 21.20 -19.84 -4.88
C LEU A 511 20.57 -18.88 -5.89
N ASP A 512 19.50 -18.23 -5.52
CA ASP A 512 18.82 -17.23 -6.35
C ASP A 512 18.49 -15.94 -5.57
N CYS A 513 18.39 -14.84 -6.31
CA CYS A 513 17.97 -13.56 -5.79
C CYS A 513 16.45 -13.50 -5.69
N PRO A 514 15.85 -13.23 -4.53
CA PRO A 514 14.42 -12.99 -4.44
C PRO A 514 14.06 -11.63 -5.04
N TRP A 515 12.76 -11.39 -5.27
CA TRP A 515 12.28 -10.12 -5.81
C TRP A 515 12.24 -8.96 -4.81
N ARG A 516 12.17 -9.28 -3.50
CA ARG A 516 11.96 -8.29 -2.45
C ARG A 516 13.07 -8.34 -1.42
N PRO A 517 13.51 -7.18 -0.92
CA PRO A 517 14.42 -7.11 0.23
C PRO A 517 13.88 -7.84 1.47
N ALA A 518 12.57 -7.76 1.70
CA ALA A 518 11.89 -8.45 2.78
C ALA A 518 12.12 -9.96 2.79
N ASP A 519 12.18 -10.58 1.60
CA ASP A 519 12.43 -12.03 1.47
C ASP A 519 13.85 -12.37 1.91
N ILE A 520 14.85 -11.51 1.63
CA ILE A 520 16.24 -11.69 2.13
C ILE A 520 16.28 -11.55 3.65
N ALA A 521 15.62 -10.53 4.20
CA ALA A 521 15.54 -10.35 5.65
C ALA A 521 14.89 -11.57 6.34
N GLN A 522 13.82 -12.10 5.76
CA GLN A 522 13.17 -13.31 6.25
C GLN A 522 14.05 -14.56 6.15
N ARG A 523 14.75 -14.77 5.02
CA ARG A 523 15.72 -15.87 4.85
C ARG A 523 16.83 -15.77 5.91
N ASN A 524 17.47 -14.63 6.03
CA ASN A 524 18.58 -14.39 6.95
C ASN A 524 18.16 -14.52 8.42
N GLY A 525 16.97 -14.02 8.76
CA GLY A 525 16.38 -14.12 10.09
C GLY A 525 16.02 -15.56 10.53
N ARG A 526 16.20 -16.59 9.67
CA ARG A 526 16.13 -17.99 10.10
C ARG A 526 17.41 -18.45 10.80
N MET A 527 18.53 -17.84 10.50
CA MET A 527 19.85 -18.18 11.06
C MET A 527 20.35 -17.14 12.06
N VAL A 528 20.33 -15.87 11.70
CA VAL A 528 20.70 -14.75 12.57
C VAL A 528 19.55 -14.49 13.55
N ARG A 529 19.41 -15.39 14.51
CA ARG A 529 18.30 -15.42 15.45
C ARG A 529 18.73 -15.95 16.80
N GLN A 530 18.03 -15.51 17.84
CA GLN A 530 18.21 -16.03 19.21
C GLN A 530 17.99 -17.55 19.28
N GLY A 531 18.73 -18.22 20.14
CA GLY A 531 18.67 -19.68 20.28
C GLY A 531 19.52 -20.44 19.27
N ASN A 532 20.29 -19.76 18.42
CA ASN A 532 21.38 -20.38 17.67
C ASN A 532 22.57 -20.61 18.61
N LEU A 533 23.09 -21.83 18.62
CA LEU A 533 24.21 -22.24 19.48
C LEU A 533 25.57 -21.80 18.91
N ASN A 534 25.65 -21.46 17.63
CA ASN A 534 26.87 -20.99 17.01
C ASN A 534 27.11 -19.52 17.37
N LYS A 535 28.33 -19.17 17.67
CA LYS A 535 28.72 -17.77 17.93
C LYS A 535 28.86 -16.99 16.63
N GLU A 536 29.35 -17.66 15.59
CA GLU A 536 29.53 -17.11 14.25
C GLU A 536 28.83 -17.97 13.23
N VAL A 537 28.24 -17.35 12.20
CA VAL A 537 27.51 -18.01 11.12
C VAL A 537 27.85 -17.36 9.76
N SER A 538 27.66 -18.09 8.68
CA SER A 538 28.01 -17.64 7.33
C SER A 538 26.78 -17.55 6.43
N ILE A 539 26.66 -16.46 5.68
CA ILE A 539 25.66 -16.32 4.61
C ILE A 539 26.42 -16.25 3.28
N PHE A 540 26.08 -17.16 2.37
CA PHE A 540 26.66 -17.21 1.03
C PHE A 540 25.65 -16.75 -0.01
N ILE A 541 26.05 -15.83 -0.87
CA ILE A 541 25.27 -15.31 -1.99
C ILE A 541 26.00 -15.72 -3.27
N TYR A 542 25.35 -16.56 -4.09
CA TYR A 542 25.92 -17.04 -5.35
C TYR A 542 25.47 -16.14 -6.49
N VAL A 543 26.43 -15.58 -7.20
CA VAL A 543 26.22 -14.60 -8.27
C VAL A 543 26.98 -15.03 -9.52
N THR A 544 26.29 -15.22 -10.64
CA THR A 544 26.93 -15.40 -11.94
C THR A 544 27.15 -14.03 -12.57
N GLU A 545 28.44 -13.67 -12.75
CA GLU A 545 28.87 -12.36 -13.27
C GLU A 545 28.33 -12.12 -14.70
N SER A 546 28.11 -10.87 -15.06
CA SER A 546 27.62 -10.48 -16.39
C SER A 546 26.31 -11.19 -16.83
N THR A 547 25.48 -11.52 -15.89
CA THR A 547 24.12 -12.09 -16.11
C THR A 547 23.06 -11.30 -15.35
N PHE A 548 21.82 -11.72 -15.51
CA PHE A 548 20.66 -11.14 -14.79
C PHE A 548 20.79 -11.22 -13.26
N ASP A 549 21.63 -12.08 -12.74
CA ASP A 549 21.88 -12.25 -11.32
C ASP A 549 22.51 -11.00 -10.67
N SER A 550 23.63 -10.55 -11.24
CA SER A 550 24.36 -9.39 -10.72
C SER A 550 23.49 -8.14 -10.67
N TYR A 551 22.66 -7.94 -11.70
CA TYR A 551 21.68 -6.88 -11.72
C TYR A 551 20.59 -7.04 -10.66
N SER A 552 20.00 -8.24 -10.54
CA SER A 552 18.93 -8.50 -9.57
C SER A 552 19.38 -8.25 -8.13
N TRP A 553 20.60 -8.70 -7.78
CA TRP A 553 21.17 -8.46 -6.45
C TRP A 553 21.44 -6.98 -6.18
N GLN A 554 21.96 -6.24 -7.18
CA GLN A 554 22.17 -4.79 -7.06
C GLN A 554 20.84 -4.04 -6.86
N LEU A 555 19.80 -4.42 -7.61
CA LEU A 555 18.47 -3.82 -7.48
C LEU A 555 17.89 -4.03 -6.08
N VAL A 556 17.97 -5.26 -5.56
CA VAL A 556 17.44 -5.59 -4.23
C VAL A 556 18.26 -4.89 -3.13
N GLU A 557 19.58 -4.77 -3.29
CA GLU A 557 20.44 -4.02 -2.36
C GLU A 557 20.08 -2.53 -2.32
N ASN A 558 19.85 -1.92 -3.48
CA ASN A 558 19.43 -0.52 -3.57
C ASN A 558 18.05 -0.31 -2.92
N LYS A 559 17.10 -1.22 -3.15
CA LYS A 559 15.79 -1.20 -2.46
C LYS A 559 15.95 -1.33 -0.95
N GLN A 560 16.82 -2.21 -0.48
CA GLN A 560 17.08 -2.39 0.96
C GLN A 560 17.66 -1.13 1.60
N LYS A 561 18.65 -0.50 0.97
CA LYS A 561 19.25 0.77 1.43
C LYS A 561 18.18 1.86 1.55
N PHE A 562 17.34 1.99 0.54
CA PHE A 562 16.24 2.93 0.51
C PHE A 562 15.25 2.72 1.67
N ILE A 563 14.74 1.49 1.85
CA ILE A 563 13.82 1.15 2.94
C ILE A 563 14.47 1.44 4.30
N SER A 564 15.74 1.06 4.49
CA SER A 564 16.48 1.31 5.74
C SER A 564 16.63 2.81 6.04
N GLN A 565 16.91 3.65 5.05
CA GLN A 565 17.03 5.10 5.23
C GLN A 565 15.73 5.71 5.72
N ILE A 566 14.60 5.28 5.14
CA ILE A 566 13.27 5.75 5.53
C ILE A 566 12.94 5.29 6.96
N MET A 567 13.06 3.99 7.23
CA MET A 567 12.64 3.40 8.50
C MET A 567 13.48 3.89 9.69
N THR A 568 14.76 4.13 9.49
CA THR A 568 15.63 4.62 10.58
C THR A 568 15.56 6.13 10.79
N SER A 569 15.03 6.88 9.84
CA SER A 569 15.03 8.36 9.84
C SER A 569 16.42 8.97 10.04
N LYS A 570 17.48 8.22 9.74
CA LYS A 570 18.88 8.67 9.89
C LYS A 570 19.33 9.55 8.73
N SER A 571 18.54 9.64 7.65
CA SER A 571 18.84 10.50 6.51
C SER A 571 18.13 11.84 6.64
N PRO A 572 18.86 12.98 6.55
CA PRO A 572 18.25 14.30 6.48
C PRO A 572 17.63 14.61 5.11
N ALA A 573 17.59 13.64 4.20
CA ALA A 573 17.05 13.84 2.86
C ALA A 573 15.55 14.14 2.92
N ARG A 574 15.15 15.31 2.40
CA ARG A 574 13.74 15.70 2.28
C ARG A 574 13.01 14.94 1.16
N SER A 575 13.73 14.26 0.28
CA SER A 575 13.18 13.51 -0.83
C SER A 575 13.92 12.20 -1.06
N CYS A 576 13.21 11.19 -1.54
CA CYS A 576 13.78 9.89 -1.95
C CYS A 576 13.12 9.39 -3.24
N GLU A 577 13.82 8.52 -3.97
CA GLU A 577 13.29 7.88 -5.18
C GLU A 577 12.64 6.54 -4.83
N ASP A 578 11.48 6.23 -5.43
CA ASP A 578 10.82 4.92 -5.29
C ASP A 578 11.39 3.93 -6.33
N LEU A 579 11.71 2.73 -5.91
CA LEU A 579 12.45 1.72 -6.70
C LEU A 579 11.55 0.51 -7.03
N ASP A 580 10.37 0.72 -7.60
CA ASP A 580 9.47 -0.36 -7.97
C ASP A 580 9.68 -0.84 -9.42
N GLU A 581 10.76 -1.59 -9.67
CA GLU A 581 10.97 -2.26 -10.96
C GLU A 581 11.05 -3.79 -10.80
N ALA A 582 10.06 -4.48 -11.37
CA ALA A 582 9.95 -5.94 -11.34
C ALA A 582 10.58 -6.63 -12.58
N ALA A 583 10.97 -5.87 -13.60
CA ALA A 583 11.53 -6.39 -14.83
C ALA A 583 12.69 -5.52 -15.36
N LEU A 584 13.70 -6.17 -15.92
CA LEU A 584 14.79 -5.49 -16.61
C LEU A 584 14.27 -4.71 -17.82
N THR A 585 14.78 -3.50 -17.99
CA THR A 585 14.55 -2.72 -19.21
C THR A 585 15.29 -3.34 -20.40
N TYR A 586 14.85 -3.04 -21.61
CA TYR A 586 15.55 -3.46 -22.83
C TYR A 586 17.03 -3.03 -22.82
N ALA A 587 17.30 -1.80 -22.34
CA ALA A 587 18.63 -1.22 -22.23
C ALA A 587 19.58 -2.06 -21.37
N GLU A 588 19.08 -2.48 -20.20
CA GLU A 588 19.84 -3.30 -19.25
C GLU A 588 20.12 -4.69 -19.80
N VAL A 589 19.13 -5.31 -20.48
CA VAL A 589 19.34 -6.61 -21.15
C VAL A 589 20.39 -6.50 -22.26
N LYS A 590 20.34 -5.44 -23.07
CA LYS A 590 21.31 -5.22 -24.14
C LYS A 590 22.72 -4.94 -23.60
N ALA A 591 22.84 -4.15 -22.53
CA ALA A 591 24.13 -3.87 -21.87
C ALA A 591 24.77 -5.14 -21.28
N LEU A 592 23.97 -5.98 -20.65
CA LEU A 592 24.42 -7.30 -20.14
C LEU A 592 24.92 -8.20 -21.28
N ALA A 593 24.20 -8.20 -22.42
CA ALA A 593 24.56 -9.03 -23.57
C ALA A 593 25.82 -8.55 -24.29
N ALA A 594 26.08 -7.25 -24.29
CA ALA A 594 27.23 -6.63 -24.95
C ALA A 594 28.52 -6.72 -24.11
N GLY A 595 28.43 -6.87 -22.80
CA GLY A 595 29.57 -6.91 -21.89
C GLY A 595 30.39 -5.61 -21.83
N ASN A 596 29.86 -4.49 -22.35
CA ASN A 596 30.54 -3.19 -22.40
C ASN A 596 29.87 -2.20 -21.44
N PRO A 597 30.56 -1.77 -20.36
CA PRO A 597 29.99 -0.87 -19.35
C PRO A 597 29.66 0.52 -19.92
N MET A 598 30.34 0.98 -20.98
CA MET A 598 30.06 2.28 -21.60
C MET A 598 28.70 2.31 -22.30
N ILE A 599 28.24 1.18 -22.83
CA ILE A 599 26.89 1.08 -23.42
C ILE A 599 25.84 1.23 -22.32
N LYS A 600 26.06 0.66 -21.15
CA LYS A 600 25.18 0.84 -19.99
C LYS A 600 25.17 2.29 -19.55
N GLU A 601 26.35 2.92 -19.38
CA GLU A 601 26.47 4.33 -18.98
C GLU A 601 25.71 5.25 -19.96
N LYS A 602 25.91 5.05 -21.29
CA LYS A 602 25.19 5.81 -22.32
C LYS A 602 23.68 5.66 -22.17
N MET A 603 23.19 4.44 -22.02
CA MET A 603 21.75 4.17 -21.95
C MET A 603 21.13 4.71 -20.66
N ASP A 604 21.85 4.62 -19.55
CA ASP A 604 21.43 5.22 -18.29
C ASP A 604 21.36 6.75 -18.39
N LEU A 605 22.34 7.37 -19.10
CA LEU A 605 22.35 8.81 -19.38
C LEU A 605 21.24 9.22 -20.36
N ASP A 606 20.97 8.45 -21.43
CA ASP A 606 19.84 8.68 -22.34
C ASP A 606 18.51 8.77 -21.57
N ILE A 607 18.26 7.82 -20.67
CA ILE A 607 17.07 7.80 -19.81
C ILE A 607 17.05 9.00 -18.87
N GLN A 608 18.18 9.32 -18.23
CA GLN A 608 18.28 10.44 -17.30
C GLN A 608 18.11 11.81 -18.00
N VAL A 609 18.70 12.00 -19.17
CA VAL A 609 18.55 13.23 -19.97
C VAL A 609 17.11 13.38 -20.47
N ALA A 610 16.49 12.31 -20.99
CA ALA A 610 15.10 12.33 -21.42
C ALA A 610 14.18 12.67 -20.22
N ARG A 611 14.45 12.10 -19.05
CA ARG A 611 13.74 12.41 -17.79
C ARG A 611 13.89 13.87 -17.40
N LEU A 612 15.11 14.41 -17.39
CA LEU A 612 15.38 15.81 -17.01
C LEU A 612 14.72 16.79 -18.01
N ARG A 613 14.70 16.48 -19.29
CA ARG A 613 13.96 17.25 -20.30
C ARG A 613 12.46 17.26 -20.04
N THR A 614 11.89 16.09 -19.68
CA THR A 614 10.47 15.99 -19.32
C THR A 614 10.16 16.76 -18.04
N LEU A 615 11.04 16.70 -17.04
CA LEU A 615 10.91 17.49 -15.81
C LEU A 615 10.97 18.99 -16.12
N LYS A 616 11.87 19.43 -17.00
CA LYS A 616 11.94 20.83 -17.42
C LYS A 616 10.66 21.26 -18.14
N ALA A 617 10.11 20.42 -19.03
CA ALA A 617 8.85 20.69 -19.69
C ALA A 617 7.67 20.75 -18.70
N ALA A 618 7.62 19.83 -17.72
CA ALA A 618 6.62 19.84 -16.67
C ALA A 618 6.74 21.07 -15.77
N TYR A 619 7.97 21.44 -15.36
CA TYR A 619 8.25 22.67 -14.61
C TYR A 619 7.78 23.89 -15.40
N THR A 620 8.10 24.00 -16.69
CA THR A 620 7.66 25.12 -17.53
C THR A 620 6.13 25.19 -17.62
N SER A 621 5.46 24.05 -17.79
CA SER A 621 3.99 23.97 -17.79
C SER A 621 3.38 24.35 -16.44
N GLN A 622 3.99 23.93 -15.33
CA GLN A 622 3.56 24.32 -13.99
C GLN A 622 3.76 25.81 -13.73
N HIS A 623 4.88 26.35 -14.17
CA HIS A 623 5.21 27.78 -14.09
C HIS A 623 4.16 28.64 -14.80
N TYR A 624 3.77 28.29 -16.03
CA TYR A 624 2.69 28.98 -16.74
C TYR A 624 1.34 28.89 -16.04
N ARG A 625 0.98 27.68 -15.48
CA ARG A 625 -0.26 27.52 -14.70
C ARG A 625 -0.24 28.37 -13.42
N LEU A 626 0.92 28.51 -12.81
CA LEU A 626 1.11 29.31 -11.60
C LEU A 626 0.99 30.80 -11.93
N GLU A 627 1.55 31.26 -13.04
CA GLU A 627 1.38 32.61 -13.57
C GLU A 627 -0.11 32.95 -13.79
N ASP A 628 -0.85 32.06 -14.48
CA ASP A 628 -2.28 32.21 -14.70
C ASP A 628 -3.07 32.23 -13.38
N ALA A 629 -2.69 31.38 -12.41
CA ALA A 629 -3.33 31.35 -11.11
C ALA A 629 -3.10 32.66 -10.33
N ILE A 630 -1.88 33.19 -10.34
CA ILE A 630 -1.51 34.46 -9.69
C ILE A 630 -2.20 35.63 -10.37
N ALA A 631 -2.23 35.66 -11.70
CA ALA A 631 -2.78 36.76 -12.45
C ALA A 631 -4.32 36.81 -12.42
N VAL A 632 -4.99 35.66 -12.42
CA VAL A 632 -6.45 35.57 -12.61
C VAL A 632 -7.18 34.84 -11.49
N ALA A 633 -6.75 33.62 -11.13
CA ALA A 633 -7.53 32.76 -10.25
C ALA A 633 -7.54 33.27 -8.80
N PHE A 634 -6.39 33.54 -8.20
CA PHE A 634 -6.29 34.02 -6.82
C PHE A 634 -6.95 35.40 -6.64
N PRO A 635 -6.70 36.44 -7.48
CA PRO A 635 -7.38 37.72 -7.34
C PRO A 635 -8.90 37.64 -7.43
N ARG A 636 -9.43 36.76 -8.30
CA ARG A 636 -10.87 36.52 -8.43
C ARG A 636 -11.45 35.88 -7.18
N GLN A 637 -10.77 34.87 -6.61
CA GLN A 637 -11.20 34.17 -5.40
C GLN A 637 -11.13 35.10 -4.18
N ILE A 638 -10.06 35.89 -4.02
CA ILE A 638 -9.88 36.84 -2.95
C ILE A 638 -11.01 37.89 -3.00
N LYS A 639 -11.23 38.53 -4.17
CA LYS A 639 -12.32 39.50 -4.35
C LYS A 639 -13.70 38.91 -4.07
N GLY A 640 -13.93 37.65 -4.50
CA GLY A 640 -15.17 36.94 -4.22
C GLY A 640 -15.38 36.69 -2.73
N THR A 641 -14.31 36.28 -2.03
CA THR A 641 -14.36 36.05 -0.58
C THR A 641 -14.55 37.37 0.20
N GLU A 642 -13.84 38.43 -0.19
CA GLU A 642 -14.04 39.78 0.39
C GLU A 642 -15.47 40.32 0.21
N HIS A 643 -16.06 40.08 -0.97
CA HIS A 643 -17.44 40.46 -1.21
C HIS A 643 -18.40 39.67 -0.31
N ARG A 644 -18.18 38.38 -0.14
CA ARG A 644 -18.97 37.56 0.80
C ARG A 644 -18.80 38.01 2.26
N ILE A 645 -17.57 38.36 2.68
CA ILE A 645 -17.30 38.88 4.01
C ILE A 645 -18.15 40.15 4.26
N ARG A 646 -18.13 41.11 3.33
CA ARG A 646 -18.93 42.35 3.47
C ARG A 646 -20.44 42.05 3.52
N ALA A 647 -20.93 41.13 2.70
CA ALA A 647 -22.32 40.69 2.72
C ALA A 647 -22.70 40.09 4.08
N PHE A 648 -21.86 39.20 4.63
CA PHE A 648 -22.08 38.61 5.95
C PHE A 648 -22.01 39.63 7.09
N GLU A 649 -21.07 40.57 7.03
CA GLU A 649 -21.01 41.71 8.02
C GLU A 649 -22.31 42.50 8.01
N GLN A 650 -22.86 42.79 6.85
CA GLN A 650 -24.09 43.52 6.65
C GLN A 650 -25.30 42.72 7.14
N ASP A 651 -25.36 41.43 6.81
CA ASP A 651 -26.41 40.52 7.28
C ASP A 651 -26.39 40.33 8.81
N ILE A 652 -25.21 40.26 9.43
CA ILE A 652 -25.07 40.23 10.89
C ILE A 652 -25.60 41.54 11.51
N GLN A 653 -25.34 42.68 10.90
CA GLN A 653 -25.86 43.98 11.36
C GLN A 653 -27.38 44.03 11.22
N THR A 654 -27.93 43.59 10.07
CA THR A 654 -29.38 43.49 9.84
C THR A 654 -30.06 42.59 10.87
N ALA A 655 -29.46 41.43 11.16
CA ALA A 655 -29.96 40.51 12.18
C ALA A 655 -29.99 41.15 13.58
N LYS A 656 -28.93 41.87 13.95
CA LYS A 656 -28.86 42.58 15.26
C LYS A 656 -29.93 43.67 15.39
N GLU A 657 -30.21 44.41 14.33
CA GLU A 657 -31.21 45.48 14.33
C GLU A 657 -32.64 44.98 14.44
N HIS A 658 -32.92 43.78 13.93
CA HIS A 658 -34.26 43.19 13.89
C HIS A 658 -34.50 42.12 14.96
N GLN A 659 -33.49 41.72 15.71
CA GLN A 659 -33.62 40.80 16.85
C GLN A 659 -33.88 41.59 18.14
N SER A 660 -34.89 41.16 18.92
CA SER A 660 -35.19 41.71 20.24
C SER A 660 -34.86 40.71 21.33
N TYR A 661 -34.40 41.20 22.48
CA TYR A 661 -34.01 40.38 23.62
C TYR A 661 -34.82 40.81 24.86
N ASP A 662 -35.12 39.86 25.73
CA ASP A 662 -35.76 40.09 27.01
C ASP A 662 -34.75 40.63 28.06
N ALA A 663 -35.27 40.93 29.28
CA ALA A 663 -34.45 41.43 30.38
C ALA A 663 -33.33 40.43 30.82
N ASP A 664 -33.48 39.15 30.53
CA ASP A 664 -32.51 38.06 30.82
C ASP A 664 -31.58 37.82 29.63
N LYS A 665 -31.56 38.67 28.59
CA LYS A 665 -30.78 38.56 27.37
C LYS A 665 -31.12 37.32 26.52
N LYS A 666 -32.36 36.79 26.64
CA LYS A 666 -32.83 35.70 25.80
C LYS A 666 -33.52 36.30 24.57
N LEU A 667 -33.27 35.67 23.40
CA LEU A 667 -33.89 36.09 22.14
C LEU A 667 -35.41 35.93 22.19
N ILE A 668 -36.12 37.00 21.95
CA ILE A 668 -37.58 37.01 21.77
C ILE A 668 -37.84 36.52 20.34
N PHE A 669 -38.56 35.42 20.23
CA PHE A 669 -38.89 34.86 18.93
C PHE A 669 -40.01 35.66 18.28
N SER A 670 -39.79 36.16 17.07
CA SER A 670 -40.79 36.77 16.23
C SER A 670 -40.49 36.50 14.75
N ILE A 671 -41.52 36.11 13.98
CA ILE A 671 -41.42 35.84 12.55
C ILE A 671 -42.69 36.30 11.86
N GLU A 672 -42.55 36.87 10.69
CA GLU A 672 -43.68 37.23 9.81
C GLU A 672 -43.81 36.19 8.71
N LEU A 673 -44.97 35.59 8.55
CA LEU A 673 -45.31 34.66 7.48
C LEU A 673 -46.67 35.04 6.88
N ASP A 674 -46.71 35.16 5.54
CA ASP A 674 -47.91 35.59 4.81
C ASP A 674 -48.61 36.84 5.40
N GLY A 675 -47.75 37.83 5.80
CA GLY A 675 -48.23 39.09 6.36
C GLY A 675 -48.74 39.02 7.81
N LYS A 676 -48.58 37.90 8.52
CA LYS A 676 -48.96 37.68 9.92
C LYS A 676 -47.71 37.44 10.77
N THR A 677 -47.66 38.14 11.91
CA THR A 677 -46.58 37.95 12.88
C THR A 677 -46.93 36.86 13.88
N TYR A 678 -45.94 35.99 14.15
CA TYR A 678 -46.04 34.86 15.08
C TYR A 678 -44.97 35.01 16.15
N ASP A 679 -45.37 34.87 17.44
CA ASP A 679 -44.49 34.88 18.63
C ASP A 679 -44.21 33.48 19.19
N LYS A 680 -44.94 32.44 18.68
CA LYS A 680 -44.76 31.04 19.09
C LYS A 680 -44.24 30.22 17.94
N ARG A 681 -43.17 29.48 18.19
CA ARG A 681 -42.49 28.63 17.18
C ARG A 681 -43.40 27.55 16.60
N GLU A 682 -44.30 26.97 17.39
CA GLU A 682 -45.23 25.96 16.95
C GLU A 682 -46.23 26.47 15.94
N ASP A 683 -46.83 27.64 16.23
CA ASP A 683 -47.82 28.27 15.37
C ASP A 683 -47.18 28.76 14.05
N ALA A 684 -46.01 29.41 14.17
CA ALA A 684 -45.21 29.83 13.02
C ALA A 684 -44.82 28.64 12.12
N GLY A 685 -44.37 27.53 12.71
CA GLY A 685 -43.98 26.36 11.97
C GLY A 685 -45.11 25.66 11.25
N LYS A 686 -46.32 25.62 11.84
CA LYS A 686 -47.54 25.14 11.18
C LYS A 686 -47.93 26.04 10.02
N ALA A 687 -47.82 27.34 10.18
CA ALA A 687 -48.08 28.32 9.12
C ALA A 687 -47.10 28.13 7.96
N LEU A 688 -45.80 28.01 8.24
CA LEU A 688 -44.78 27.76 7.23
C LEU A 688 -45.06 26.48 6.44
N LEU A 689 -45.33 25.36 7.13
CA LEU A 689 -45.63 24.06 6.46
C LEU A 689 -46.89 24.14 5.60
N GLY A 690 -47.82 25.03 5.91
CA GLY A 690 -49.00 25.33 5.05
C GLY A 690 -48.62 26.06 3.75
N LEU A 691 -47.59 26.89 3.78
CA LEU A 691 -47.15 27.72 2.64
C LEU A 691 -46.19 26.98 1.70
N VAL A 692 -45.38 26.01 2.20
CA VAL A 692 -44.38 25.32 1.37
C VAL A 692 -44.97 24.53 0.20
N GLY A 693 -46.22 24.13 0.27
CA GLY A 693 -46.91 23.42 -0.82
C GLY A 693 -46.96 24.19 -2.16
N ALA A 694 -46.93 25.50 -2.12
CA ALA A 694 -46.87 26.37 -3.30
C ALA A 694 -45.55 26.24 -4.06
N ALA A 695 -44.44 25.97 -3.37
CA ALA A 695 -43.12 25.83 -3.96
C ALA A 695 -42.96 24.58 -4.84
N VAL A 696 -43.81 23.53 -4.67
CA VAL A 696 -43.74 22.28 -5.48
C VAL A 696 -44.03 22.55 -6.97
N ARG A 697 -44.86 23.57 -7.26
CA ARG A 697 -45.26 23.92 -8.64
C ARG A 697 -44.49 25.12 -9.19
N ALA A 698 -43.69 25.79 -8.35
CA ALA A 698 -43.01 27.01 -8.72
C ALA A 698 -41.69 26.69 -9.44
N THR A 699 -41.31 27.49 -10.41
CA THR A 699 -40.05 27.42 -11.13
C THR A 699 -38.97 28.30 -10.49
N LYS A 700 -39.32 29.13 -9.51
CA LYS A 700 -38.47 30.04 -8.74
C LYS A 700 -38.78 29.92 -7.25
N PRO A 701 -37.87 30.21 -6.36
CA PRO A 701 -38.14 30.27 -4.93
C PRO A 701 -39.35 31.19 -4.63
N VAL A 702 -40.26 30.72 -3.77
CA VAL A 702 -41.51 31.41 -3.43
C VAL A 702 -41.29 32.20 -2.10
N PRO A 703 -41.50 33.51 -2.06
CA PRO A 703 -41.44 34.28 -0.83
C PRO A 703 -42.56 33.86 0.11
N VAL A 704 -42.25 33.65 1.40
CA VAL A 704 -43.21 33.20 2.40
C VAL A 704 -43.28 34.09 3.64
N GLY A 705 -42.31 34.99 3.81
CA GLY A 705 -42.30 35.94 4.95
C GLY A 705 -40.94 36.50 5.27
N HIS A 706 -40.77 36.98 6.51
CA HIS A 706 -39.54 37.61 6.98
C HIS A 706 -39.15 37.08 8.36
N TYR A 707 -37.83 36.91 8.60
CA TYR A 707 -37.26 36.54 9.89
C TYR A 707 -35.96 37.29 10.15
N ALA A 708 -35.88 37.98 11.29
CA ALA A 708 -34.69 38.72 11.71
C ALA A 708 -34.14 39.70 10.64
N GLY A 709 -35.03 40.32 9.87
CA GLY A 709 -34.70 41.26 8.80
C GLY A 709 -34.41 40.61 7.43
N PHE A 710 -34.42 39.30 7.34
CA PHE A 710 -34.25 38.56 6.09
C PHE A 710 -35.58 38.16 5.46
N GLU A 711 -35.69 38.27 4.15
CA GLU A 711 -36.83 37.70 3.40
C GLU A 711 -36.67 36.17 3.37
N ILE A 712 -37.73 35.44 3.67
CA ILE A 712 -37.76 33.99 3.59
C ILE A 712 -38.36 33.54 2.25
N THR A 713 -37.58 32.84 1.45
CA THR A 713 -38.07 32.17 0.23
C THR A 713 -37.91 30.66 0.35
N VAL A 714 -38.82 29.90 -0.26
CA VAL A 714 -38.82 28.43 -0.23
C VAL A 714 -38.76 27.87 -1.64
N GLU A 715 -37.87 26.89 -1.85
CA GLU A 715 -37.71 26.15 -3.10
C GLU A 715 -37.85 24.64 -2.84
N TYR A 716 -38.56 23.96 -3.75
CA TYR A 716 -38.58 22.49 -3.73
C TYR A 716 -37.50 21.90 -4.65
N LYS A 717 -36.69 20.98 -4.14
CA LYS A 717 -35.64 20.28 -4.91
C LYS A 717 -36.15 18.91 -5.33
N PRO A 718 -36.65 18.71 -6.57
CA PRO A 718 -37.32 17.47 -7.01
C PRO A 718 -36.40 16.24 -6.95
N LEU A 719 -35.12 16.40 -7.20
CA LEU A 719 -34.13 15.32 -7.18
C LEU A 719 -33.87 14.78 -5.77
N GLU A 720 -33.87 15.67 -4.77
CA GLU A 720 -33.59 15.37 -3.36
C GLU A 720 -34.90 15.12 -2.58
N LYS A 721 -36.03 15.51 -3.13
CA LYS A 721 -37.40 15.46 -2.52
C LYS A 721 -37.49 16.23 -1.21
N VAL A 722 -36.76 17.32 -1.08
CA VAL A 722 -36.70 18.20 0.10
C VAL A 722 -37.08 19.63 -0.25
N PHE A 723 -37.51 20.40 0.75
CA PHE A 723 -37.71 21.84 0.65
C PHE A 723 -36.50 22.56 1.26
N HIS A 724 -35.98 23.56 0.54
CA HIS A 724 -34.95 24.45 1.03
C HIS A 724 -35.59 25.83 1.30
N ALA A 725 -35.32 26.36 2.47
CA ALA A 725 -35.64 27.73 2.78
C ALA A 725 -34.38 28.57 2.67
N HIS A 726 -34.52 29.73 2.06
CA HIS A 726 -33.45 30.70 1.87
C HIS A 726 -33.80 31.96 2.66
N LEU A 727 -32.95 32.38 3.57
CA LEU A 727 -32.98 33.66 4.23
C LEU A 727 -32.15 34.61 3.36
N VAL A 728 -32.83 35.51 2.66
CA VAL A 728 -32.23 36.39 1.67
C VAL A 728 -31.93 37.76 2.30
N GLY A 729 -30.66 38.07 2.45
CA GLY A 729 -30.11 39.37 2.82
C GLY A 729 -29.20 39.86 1.70
N GLU A 730 -28.05 40.44 2.02
CA GLU A 730 -26.97 40.72 1.06
C GLU A 730 -26.32 39.40 0.60
N ALA A 731 -26.26 38.42 1.48
CA ALA A 731 -25.99 37.03 1.13
C ALA A 731 -27.26 36.17 1.26
N THR A 732 -27.26 34.98 0.66
CA THR A 732 -28.36 34.03 0.81
C THR A 732 -27.93 32.88 1.72
N HIS A 733 -28.63 32.71 2.83
CA HIS A 733 -28.39 31.69 3.83
C HIS A 733 -29.44 30.57 3.70
N THR A 734 -29.03 29.36 3.43
CA THR A 734 -29.92 28.24 3.09
C THR A 734 -30.01 27.23 4.23
N THR A 735 -31.21 26.74 4.49
CA THR A 735 -31.45 25.59 5.38
C THR A 735 -32.50 24.64 4.80
N GLU A 736 -32.39 23.36 5.09
CA GLU A 736 -33.36 22.34 4.70
C GLU A 736 -34.55 22.39 5.67
N LEU A 737 -35.77 22.30 5.14
CA LEU A 737 -37.01 22.20 5.94
C LEU A 737 -37.36 20.74 6.21
N GLY A 738 -37.62 20.43 7.47
CA GLY A 738 -38.13 19.12 7.90
C GLY A 738 -39.62 19.12 8.17
N ASN A 739 -40.14 17.95 8.57
CA ASN A 739 -41.56 17.76 8.89
C ASN A 739 -41.96 18.31 10.28
N ASP A 740 -40.98 18.64 11.13
CA ASP A 740 -41.22 19.21 12.45
C ASP A 740 -41.42 20.71 12.36
N ALA A 741 -42.63 21.18 12.69
CA ALA A 741 -43.00 22.58 12.64
C ALA A 741 -42.14 23.48 13.51
N ALA A 742 -41.97 23.17 14.79
CA ALA A 742 -41.13 23.94 15.71
C ALA A 742 -39.63 23.83 15.37
N GLY A 743 -39.18 22.66 14.91
CA GLY A 743 -37.80 22.40 14.46
C GLY A 743 -37.38 23.28 13.32
N ASN A 744 -38.27 23.61 12.35
CA ASN A 744 -37.94 24.52 11.28
C ASN A 744 -37.66 25.97 11.76
N MET A 745 -38.35 26.43 12.79
CA MET A 745 -38.09 27.75 13.41
C MET A 745 -36.74 27.75 14.15
N ILE A 746 -36.38 26.66 14.78
CA ILE A 746 -35.06 26.49 15.40
C ILE A 746 -33.96 26.50 14.33
N ARG A 747 -34.18 25.91 13.16
CA ARG A 747 -33.23 25.92 12.04
C ARG A 747 -32.99 27.36 11.55
N PHE A 748 -34.04 28.17 11.39
CA PHE A 748 -33.85 29.58 11.03
C PHE A 748 -33.04 30.35 12.10
N GLN A 749 -33.35 30.12 13.37
CA GLN A 749 -32.59 30.72 14.47
C GLN A 749 -31.14 30.29 14.43
N ASN A 750 -30.87 29.00 14.18
CA ASN A 750 -29.51 28.44 14.10
C ASN A 750 -28.73 29.07 12.94
N VAL A 751 -29.36 29.26 11.76
CA VAL A 751 -28.74 29.90 10.60
C VAL A 751 -28.30 31.33 10.97
N VAL A 752 -29.18 32.13 11.55
CA VAL A 752 -28.84 33.51 11.93
C VAL A 752 -27.79 33.53 13.05
N SER A 753 -27.89 32.63 14.03
CA SER A 753 -26.92 32.55 15.13
C SER A 753 -25.55 32.07 14.69
N ALA A 754 -25.44 31.34 13.58
CA ALA A 754 -24.19 30.86 13.02
C ALA A 754 -23.43 31.90 12.18
N LEU A 755 -24.07 32.98 11.74
CA LEU A 755 -23.48 34.01 10.89
C LEU A 755 -22.13 34.55 11.40
N PRO A 756 -21.93 34.84 12.70
CA PRO A 756 -20.62 35.31 13.19
C PRO A 756 -19.54 34.25 13.09
N GLN A 757 -19.90 32.97 13.27
CA GLN A 757 -18.95 31.88 13.14
C GLN A 757 -18.58 31.64 11.67
N ASP A 758 -19.54 31.72 10.77
CA ASP A 758 -19.32 31.60 9.34
C ASP A 758 -18.50 32.79 8.79
N LEU A 759 -18.70 33.99 9.30
CA LEU A 759 -17.86 35.14 9.00
C LEU A 759 -16.40 34.89 9.41
N ASN A 760 -16.17 34.33 10.61
CA ASN A 760 -14.81 33.97 11.04
C ASN A 760 -14.18 32.93 10.12
N ARG A 761 -14.96 31.93 9.62
CA ARG A 761 -14.47 30.98 8.63
C ARG A 761 -14.10 31.64 7.31
N LEU A 762 -14.87 32.62 6.85
CA LEU A 762 -14.56 33.38 5.64
C LEU A 762 -13.26 34.19 5.80
N HIS A 763 -13.04 34.83 6.97
CA HIS A 763 -11.78 35.48 7.26
C HIS A 763 -10.60 34.52 7.25
N GLY A 764 -10.74 33.33 7.85
CA GLY A 764 -9.74 32.31 7.81
C GLY A 764 -9.45 31.84 6.37
N SER A 765 -10.50 31.68 5.54
CA SER A 765 -10.34 31.35 4.12
C SER A 765 -9.63 32.45 3.33
N LEU A 766 -9.88 33.72 3.62
CA LEU A 766 -9.22 34.86 2.99
C LEU A 766 -7.72 34.88 3.35
N GLU A 767 -7.42 34.70 4.63
CA GLU A 767 -6.03 34.60 5.10
C GLU A 767 -5.28 33.42 4.41
N GLN A 768 -5.93 32.29 4.30
CA GLN A 768 -5.38 31.12 3.63
C GLN A 768 -5.14 31.37 2.14
N LEU A 769 -6.10 31.99 1.42
CA LEU A 769 -5.95 32.36 0.01
C LEU A 769 -4.80 33.35 -0.19
N THR A 770 -4.66 34.31 0.71
CA THR A 770 -3.57 35.29 0.66
C THR A 770 -2.22 34.63 0.90
N LYS A 771 -2.12 33.71 1.85
CA LYS A 771 -0.91 32.91 2.05
C LYS A 771 -0.58 32.01 0.83
N GLN A 772 -1.60 31.40 0.22
CA GLN A 772 -1.41 30.60 -1.00
C GLN A 772 -0.89 31.47 -2.17
N LEU A 773 -1.43 32.68 -2.32
CA LEU A 773 -0.94 33.62 -3.33
C LEU A 773 0.54 33.98 -3.09
N THR A 774 0.89 34.34 -1.85
CA THR A 774 2.29 34.68 -1.49
C THR A 774 3.22 33.48 -1.75
N ASN A 775 2.82 32.28 -1.32
CA ASN A 775 3.61 31.07 -1.57
C ASN A 775 3.76 30.78 -3.07
N ALA A 776 2.69 30.96 -3.85
CA ALA A 776 2.73 30.80 -5.30
C ALA A 776 3.67 31.82 -5.98
N GLU A 777 3.68 33.07 -5.50
CA GLU A 777 4.61 34.11 -5.97
C GLU A 777 6.07 33.81 -5.60
N GLU A 778 6.32 33.17 -4.47
CA GLU A 778 7.66 32.71 -4.06
C GLU A 778 8.10 31.49 -4.88
N GLU A 779 7.21 30.55 -5.11
CA GLU A 779 7.46 29.37 -5.93
C GLU A 779 7.76 29.75 -7.39
N LEU A 780 7.07 30.74 -7.93
CA LEU A 780 7.30 31.26 -9.28
C LEU A 780 8.73 31.81 -9.46
N LYS A 781 9.37 32.29 -8.41
CA LYS A 781 10.74 32.81 -8.44
C LYS A 781 11.81 31.73 -8.39
N GLN A 782 11.44 30.50 -8.09
CA GLN A 782 12.41 29.41 -7.96
C GLN A 782 12.88 28.96 -9.35
N PRO A 783 14.18 28.89 -9.64
CA PRO A 783 14.67 28.37 -10.91
C PRO A 783 14.52 26.84 -10.99
N PHE A 784 14.56 26.28 -12.17
CA PHE A 784 14.60 24.83 -12.34
C PHE A 784 15.88 24.25 -11.71
N LEU A 785 15.74 23.55 -10.59
CA LEU A 785 16.85 23.07 -9.77
C LEU A 785 17.81 22.12 -10.48
N GLN A 786 17.32 21.39 -11.48
CA GLN A 786 18.11 20.41 -12.23
C GLN A 786 18.65 20.95 -13.58
N GLU A 787 18.68 22.25 -13.80
CA GLU A 787 19.19 22.83 -15.05
C GLU A 787 20.65 22.46 -15.30
N GLN A 788 21.49 22.57 -14.28
CA GLN A 788 22.92 22.22 -14.34
C GLN A 788 23.10 20.71 -14.57
N GLU A 789 22.34 19.88 -13.86
CA GLU A 789 22.39 18.42 -14.00
C GLU A 789 21.98 17.99 -15.42
N LEU A 790 20.95 18.62 -16.00
CA LEU A 790 20.53 18.38 -17.38
C LEU A 790 21.64 18.76 -18.36
N SER A 791 22.30 19.89 -18.15
CA SER A 791 23.41 20.34 -18.98
C SER A 791 24.59 19.36 -18.95
N ASP A 792 25.03 18.98 -17.72
CA ASP A 792 26.18 18.11 -17.53
C ASP A 792 25.96 16.69 -18.09
N LYS A 793 24.78 16.13 -17.83
CA LYS A 793 24.42 14.80 -18.35
C LYS A 793 24.22 14.79 -19.86
N SER A 794 23.68 15.85 -20.42
CA SER A 794 23.55 15.99 -21.88
C SER A 794 24.92 16.10 -22.58
N ALA A 795 25.87 16.82 -21.97
CA ALA A 795 27.25 16.90 -22.46
C ALA A 795 27.96 15.53 -22.39
N ARG A 796 27.83 14.81 -21.25
CA ARG A 796 28.41 13.48 -21.09
C ARG A 796 27.80 12.44 -22.03
N LEU A 797 26.49 12.52 -22.28
CA LEU A 797 25.81 11.68 -23.28
C LEU A 797 26.38 11.90 -24.68
N ALA A 798 26.56 13.15 -25.09
CA ALA A 798 27.15 13.51 -26.40
C ALA A 798 28.60 12.99 -26.52
N GLU A 799 29.39 13.03 -25.45
CA GLU A 799 30.73 12.46 -25.39
C GLU A 799 30.75 10.95 -25.59
N LEU A 800 29.84 10.23 -24.89
CA LEU A 800 29.71 8.77 -25.03
C LEU A 800 29.18 8.38 -26.42
N ASP A 801 28.29 9.17 -26.99
CA ASP A 801 27.84 9.00 -28.37
C ASP A 801 28.98 9.11 -29.36
N ALA A 802 29.84 10.10 -29.20
CA ALA A 802 31.02 10.27 -30.04
C ALA A 802 32.00 9.09 -29.88
N LEU A 803 32.27 8.65 -28.65
CA LEU A 803 33.20 7.54 -28.36
C LEU A 803 32.69 6.19 -28.89
N LEU A 804 31.37 5.93 -28.83
CA LEU A 804 30.75 4.68 -29.30
C LEU A 804 30.49 4.66 -30.80
N ASN A 805 30.37 5.82 -31.46
CA ASN A 805 30.15 5.92 -32.90
C ASN A 805 31.45 5.93 -33.74
N VAL A 806 32.60 6.04 -33.13
CA VAL A 806 33.93 5.99 -33.84
C VAL A 806 34.19 4.61 -34.48
N GLY A 807 33.29 3.62 -34.31
CA GLY A 807 33.43 2.26 -34.87
C GLY A 807 32.33 1.82 -35.89
N ASN A 808 31.35 2.65 -36.21
CA ASN A 808 30.24 2.26 -37.10
C ASN A 808 29.90 3.40 -38.09
N ASP A 809 30.46 3.31 -39.31
CA ASP A 809 30.00 4.04 -40.46
C ASP A 809 28.66 3.44 -40.96
N ALA A 810 27.56 3.94 -40.46
CA ALA A 810 26.23 3.78 -41.06
C ALA A 810 25.49 5.13 -41.00
N PRO A 811 24.89 5.63 -42.11
CA PRO A 811 24.29 6.94 -42.15
C PRO A 811 23.06 7.04 -41.24
N ILE A 812 23.04 8.10 -40.45
CA ILE A 812 21.88 8.48 -39.61
C ILE A 812 20.81 9.01 -40.58
N ILE A 813 19.68 8.33 -40.65
CA ILE A 813 18.46 8.88 -41.24
C ILE A 813 17.82 9.75 -40.14
N GLU A 814 17.94 11.06 -40.28
CA GLU A 814 17.15 12.04 -39.58
C GLU A 814 15.69 11.85 -40.00
N GLY A 815 14.89 11.28 -39.16
CA GLY A 815 13.44 11.25 -39.30
C GLY A 815 12.88 12.58 -38.83
N GLU A 816 12.34 13.35 -39.75
CA GLU A 816 11.52 14.51 -39.48
C GLU A 816 10.35 14.12 -38.60
N ALA A 817 10.06 14.95 -37.61
CA ALA A 817 8.87 14.79 -36.77
C ALA A 817 7.64 15.12 -37.63
N GLU A 818 6.95 14.10 -38.12
CA GLU A 818 5.60 14.26 -38.65
C GLU A 818 4.64 14.60 -37.53
N GLU A 819 4.05 15.77 -37.61
CA GLU A 819 2.85 16.13 -36.88
C GLU A 819 1.73 15.14 -37.24
N LEU A 820 1.33 14.30 -36.31
CA LEU A 820 0.18 13.43 -36.50
C LEU A 820 -1.09 14.28 -36.38
N GLU A 821 -1.70 14.55 -37.55
CA GLU A 821 -3.10 14.98 -37.64
C GLU A 821 -4.02 13.94 -36.98
N GLU A 822 -4.91 14.40 -36.13
CA GLU A 822 -5.97 13.60 -35.52
C GLU A 822 -6.97 13.15 -36.60
N GLU A 823 -6.97 11.86 -36.95
CA GLU A 823 -8.10 11.28 -37.67
C GLU A 823 -9.29 11.05 -36.71
N PRO A 824 -10.53 11.31 -37.12
CA PRO A 824 -11.72 11.16 -36.30
C PRO A 824 -12.07 9.67 -36.10
N GLU A 825 -12.17 9.24 -34.85
CA GLU A 825 -12.74 7.96 -34.44
C GLU A 825 -14.26 7.91 -34.71
N ASP A 826 -14.64 7.48 -35.90
CA ASP A 826 -16.01 7.04 -36.23
C ASP A 826 -15.98 5.86 -37.21
N ALA A 827 -15.51 4.70 -36.79
CA ALA A 827 -15.82 3.40 -37.41
C ALA A 827 -15.22 2.25 -36.58
N LEU A 828 -15.92 1.77 -35.55
CA LEU A 828 -15.83 0.39 -35.07
C LEU A 828 -16.87 0.16 -33.95
N ILE A 829 -18.14 0.28 -34.34
CA ILE A 829 -19.25 -0.38 -33.61
C ILE A 829 -19.92 -1.31 -34.64
N GLN A 830 -19.42 -2.52 -34.75
CA GLN A 830 -20.20 -3.69 -35.21
C GLN A 830 -19.34 -4.94 -35.05
N SER A 831 -19.85 -5.88 -34.28
CA SER A 831 -19.46 -7.29 -34.11
C SER A 831 -18.85 -7.65 -32.74
N ASP A 832 -19.71 -7.73 -31.72
CA ASP A 832 -19.54 -8.64 -30.60
C ASP A 832 -20.94 -9.25 -30.25
N ASP A 833 -21.39 -10.09 -31.17
CA ASP A 833 -22.53 -10.98 -30.97
C ASP A 833 -22.24 -12.32 -31.65
N GLU A 834 -21.22 -13.04 -31.20
CA GLU A 834 -21.03 -14.47 -31.51
C GLU A 834 -19.90 -15.03 -30.67
N LEU A 835 -20.17 -15.39 -29.41
CA LEU A 835 -19.40 -16.36 -28.63
C LEU A 835 -20.13 -16.69 -27.31
N GLU A 836 -21.38 -17.12 -27.43
CA GLU A 836 -22.04 -18.01 -26.46
C GLU A 836 -22.58 -19.23 -27.24
N ARG A 837 -21.75 -20.27 -27.30
CA ARG A 837 -22.21 -21.68 -27.38
C ARG A 837 -21.13 -22.58 -26.86
#